data_b72bed0ba6c035a1fe3dee5c270bc69f
#
_entry.id   b72bed0ba6c035a1fe3dee5c270bc69f
#
_cell.length_a   1.000
_cell.length_b   1.000
_cell.length_c   1.000
_cell.angle_alpha   90.00
_cell.angle_beta   90.00
_cell.angle_gamma   90.00
#
_symmetry.space_group_name_H-M   'P 1'
#
loop_
_entity.id
_entity.type
_entity.pdbx_description
1 polymer ?
#
loop_
_entity_poly.entity_id
_entity_poly.type
_entity_poly.pdbx_seq_one_letter_code
_entity_poly.pdbx_strand_id
1 'polypeptide(L)'
;MCGIKVRRQNGVITEVEGNPDAPTGRGSICPKGSASAHLLYDPYRLNYPVKRTNPEKGLNVDPKWERISWDEALDMIVEKLKECRERDPRGAYFQATTTQASEIRFGVIGFMKGFGTPNYWVSGGGLHCGNGAHFMNGIMHVAWSIIPDFANCNYALNFGCSKGHGAGHVAVQNATQAADARFRGFKNVVFDPFQSAQASKAHEWVPIKVGTDGAMALGLVNSLLNEHGIYDAEYLMYKTNGPYLIRPSDGRYMRDSVTGRPLVWDLVDSAPKVHNDPSVTRVEYEDVAHEVALTGRYTVDGVECTPAFELLKEHVKKYTPAFVEEVTGVPAATVSRIAKEFGEAAEIGSTVTIETSKGPKKVPRRPVATHFFRGAQGHVNSGWTCLSIDMVNHMVGAADTFGSAFGLGAAVGSGYEGTGKPYQIPYPCPDGLLMARTWVYDHVPYPMREPKPPTRLDLHDMFPTSIYNAFTITSPRWFEMLERFKIPYKPDVMINFGSNSVMTMGNAETVTENFLKKFNFIFSFQLYLTEFEEAVADVVLPDTCFLERYTPAVSFPSTFSHPQGEDDWGWTIRQPVIEPLYERRDFNEVMIDIAERLGIHGKYFKGLNDSIGIRYGGEMEPENKLVEDGSVVHTWEDICDRLIRDRFGKEHGLEHVKKRGVFTWPKKKEDVYWKWFNPSRVPIYFEYFIDSREKITKLWDEFGGDDFFDLDWSRFKALADWYPCPTHTETDPAYDMHAFYWRAVMHCNSMTQQNPYLDEISQEDPYVYAIQIHDRTAKEKGLSNGDWVWMENPQGHRVKGWVALTEGIEPHHLAVAAVAGHWGNYMPIAKGKGVFFNDLVEMDLPHTDPLTFNQDICCRVKIYRAES
;
A
#
# COMPACT_ATOMS: atom_id res chain seq x y z
N MET A 1 11.30 -5.78 3.13
CA MET A 1 12.67 -5.52 3.60
C MET A 1 13.38 -6.85 3.66
N CYS A 2 14.64 -6.91 3.19
CA CYS A 2 15.40 -8.16 3.14
C CYS A 2 16.34 -8.22 4.35
N GLY A 3 16.54 -9.41 4.92
CA GLY A 3 17.66 -9.65 5.82
C GLY A 3 18.96 -9.63 5.00
N ILE A 4 19.96 -8.87 5.42
CA ILE A 4 21.23 -8.74 4.73
C ILE A 4 22.39 -9.11 5.65
N LYS A 5 23.47 -9.62 5.05
CA LYS A 5 24.81 -9.70 5.63
C LYS A 5 25.71 -8.67 4.98
N VAL A 6 26.52 -8.00 5.78
CA VAL A 6 27.43 -6.98 5.31
C VAL A 6 28.86 -7.39 5.70
N ARG A 7 29.74 -7.46 4.70
CA ARG A 7 31.17 -7.68 4.94
C ARG A 7 31.89 -6.35 5.05
N ARG A 8 32.69 -6.23 6.11
CA ARG A 8 33.55 -5.07 6.34
C ARG A 8 35.03 -5.51 6.46
N GLN A 9 35.89 -4.86 5.73
CA GLN A 9 37.32 -5.09 5.79
C GLN A 9 38.04 -3.76 6.05
N ASN A 10 38.83 -3.70 7.09
CA ASN A 10 39.55 -2.48 7.49
C ASN A 10 38.65 -1.25 7.63
N GLY A 11 37.47 -1.41 8.15
CA GLY A 11 36.51 -0.31 8.32
C GLY A 11 35.67 0.04 7.08
N VAL A 12 35.93 -0.58 5.92
CA VAL A 12 35.23 -0.32 4.66
C VAL A 12 34.29 -1.46 4.35
N ILE A 13 33.06 -1.13 3.93
CA ILE A 13 32.07 -2.11 3.44
C ILE A 13 32.52 -2.59 2.05
N THR A 14 32.73 -3.90 1.91
CA THR A 14 33.19 -4.51 0.67
C THR A 14 32.13 -5.32 -0.03
N GLU A 15 31.08 -5.75 0.70
CA GLU A 15 30.05 -6.60 0.13
C GLU A 15 28.75 -6.48 0.93
N VAL A 16 27.61 -6.53 0.23
CA VAL A 16 26.27 -6.66 0.80
C VAL A 16 25.57 -7.83 0.10
N GLU A 17 25.19 -8.83 0.87
CA GLU A 17 24.52 -10.04 0.38
C GLU A 17 23.27 -10.36 1.18
N GLY A 18 22.42 -11.27 0.67
CA GLY A 18 21.27 -11.75 1.41
C GLY A 18 21.68 -12.62 2.60
N ASN A 19 20.97 -12.48 3.72
CA ASN A 19 21.19 -13.32 4.89
C ASN A 19 20.40 -14.64 4.76
N PRO A 20 21.07 -15.80 4.63
CA PRO A 20 20.38 -17.08 4.53
C PRO A 20 19.64 -17.47 5.82
N ASP A 21 20.04 -16.93 6.98
CA ASP A 21 19.39 -17.19 8.27
C ASP A 21 18.09 -16.39 8.43
N ALA A 22 17.85 -15.38 7.56
CA ALA A 22 16.62 -14.64 7.57
C ALA A 22 15.51 -15.44 6.86
N PRO A 23 14.42 -15.78 7.52
CA PRO A 23 13.33 -16.54 6.89
C PRO A 23 12.72 -15.78 5.71
N THR A 24 12.81 -14.44 5.74
CA THR A 24 12.46 -13.59 4.61
C THR A 24 13.58 -13.58 3.57
N GLY A 25 13.31 -14.02 2.36
CA GLY A 25 14.28 -14.00 1.26
C GLY A 25 15.28 -15.14 1.26
N ARG A 26 15.56 -15.81 2.38
CA ARG A 26 16.45 -16.99 2.47
C ARG A 26 17.76 -16.84 1.69
N GLY A 27 18.45 -15.72 1.91
CA GLY A 27 19.67 -15.36 1.19
C GLY A 27 19.46 -14.61 -0.14
N SER A 28 18.22 -14.43 -0.58
CA SER A 28 17.92 -13.67 -1.81
C SER A 28 17.82 -12.17 -1.53
N ILE A 29 18.49 -11.36 -2.34
CA ILE A 29 18.30 -9.91 -2.41
C ILE A 29 18.23 -9.46 -3.89
N CYS A 30 17.63 -8.31 -4.13
CA CYS A 30 17.59 -7.74 -5.47
C CYS A 30 18.86 -6.91 -5.75
N PRO A 31 19.11 -6.52 -7.02
CA PRO A 31 20.26 -5.69 -7.38
C PRO A 31 20.41 -4.43 -6.54
N LYS A 32 19.29 -3.79 -6.14
CA LYS A 32 19.31 -2.62 -5.24
C LYS A 32 19.96 -2.90 -3.88
N GLY A 33 19.74 -4.10 -3.34
CA GLY A 33 20.38 -4.53 -2.09
C GLY A 33 21.88 -4.74 -2.26
N SER A 34 22.29 -5.44 -3.31
CA SER A 34 23.71 -5.71 -3.59
C SER A 34 24.49 -4.41 -3.86
N ALA A 35 23.90 -3.47 -4.60
CA ALA A 35 24.51 -2.17 -4.92
C ALA A 35 24.46 -1.15 -3.78
N SER A 36 23.86 -1.49 -2.63
CA SER A 36 23.53 -0.50 -1.59
C SER A 36 24.75 0.07 -0.84
N ALA A 37 25.90 -0.60 -0.87
CA ALA A 37 27.15 -0.06 -0.32
C ALA A 37 27.54 1.28 -0.97
N HIS A 38 27.22 1.47 -2.24
CA HIS A 38 27.46 2.72 -2.94
C HIS A 38 26.72 3.90 -2.30
N LEU A 39 25.52 3.68 -1.78
CA LEU A 39 24.74 4.71 -1.07
C LEU A 39 25.52 5.36 0.08
N LEU A 40 26.47 4.63 0.67
CA LEU A 40 27.32 5.14 1.75
C LEU A 40 28.46 6.01 1.23
N TYR A 41 29.04 5.62 0.09
CA TYR A 41 30.28 6.18 -0.45
C TYR A 41 30.07 7.08 -1.68
N ASP A 42 28.83 7.34 -2.08
CA ASP A 42 28.54 8.24 -3.20
C ASP A 42 29.10 9.64 -2.92
N PRO A 43 29.97 10.18 -3.79
CA PRO A 43 30.55 11.51 -3.61
C PRO A 43 29.51 12.64 -3.68
N TYR A 44 28.34 12.37 -4.23
CA TYR A 44 27.23 13.34 -4.34
C TYR A 44 26.28 13.31 -3.14
N ARG A 45 26.51 12.40 -2.15
CA ARG A 45 25.78 12.42 -0.89
C ARG A 45 25.91 13.76 -0.18
N LEU A 46 24.80 14.23 0.39
CA LEU A 46 24.84 15.35 1.31
C LEU A 46 25.62 14.97 2.59
N ASN A 47 26.66 15.71 2.93
CA ASN A 47 27.61 15.40 4.00
C ASN A 47 27.61 16.41 5.16
N TYR A 48 26.99 17.55 4.98
CA TYR A 48 26.91 18.64 5.96
C TYR A 48 25.62 19.45 5.74
N PRO A 49 25.13 20.17 6.76
CA PRO A 49 23.97 21.05 6.60
C PRO A 49 24.20 22.15 5.58
N VAL A 50 23.16 22.46 4.83
CA VAL A 50 23.17 23.59 3.87
C VAL A 50 21.92 24.44 4.01
N LYS A 51 22.06 25.75 3.77
CA LYS A 51 20.93 26.69 3.66
C LYS A 51 20.82 27.29 2.27
N ARG A 52 19.61 27.57 1.85
CA ARG A 52 19.32 28.36 0.66
C ARG A 52 19.67 29.81 0.90
N THR A 53 20.41 30.42 -0.05
CA THR A 53 20.69 31.87 -0.03
C THR A 53 19.87 32.62 -1.06
N ASN A 54 19.34 31.95 -2.05
CA ASN A 54 18.40 32.55 -3.00
C ASN A 54 16.98 32.54 -2.43
N PRO A 55 16.35 33.69 -2.17
CA PRO A 55 14.99 33.75 -1.61
C PRO A 55 13.92 33.30 -2.62
N GLU A 56 14.24 33.27 -3.91
CA GLU A 56 13.32 32.74 -4.92
C GLU A 56 13.23 31.22 -4.85
N LYS A 57 12.00 30.70 -4.90
CA LYS A 57 11.68 29.27 -4.90
C LYS A 57 10.91 28.92 -6.17
N GLY A 58 11.12 27.72 -6.69
CA GLY A 58 10.41 27.19 -7.85
C GLY A 58 11.20 26.14 -8.59
N LEU A 59 10.56 25.50 -9.56
CA LEU A 59 11.23 24.56 -10.46
C LEU A 59 12.32 25.31 -11.24
N ASN A 60 13.48 24.67 -11.41
CA ASN A 60 14.63 25.21 -12.14
C ASN A 60 15.23 26.52 -11.59
N VAL A 61 14.92 26.88 -10.34
CA VAL A 61 15.55 28.00 -9.64
C VAL A 61 16.76 27.50 -8.87
N ASP A 62 17.94 28.07 -9.13
CA ASP A 62 19.16 27.73 -8.38
C ASP A 62 19.07 28.21 -6.93
N PRO A 63 19.07 27.29 -5.94
CA PRO A 63 18.97 27.66 -4.52
C PRO A 63 20.20 28.39 -3.98
N LYS A 64 21.35 28.33 -4.66
CA LYS A 64 22.63 28.89 -4.22
C LYS A 64 22.99 28.40 -2.81
N TRP A 65 23.13 27.08 -2.65
CA TRP A 65 23.42 26.44 -1.38
C TRP A 65 24.70 26.99 -0.73
N GLU A 66 24.59 27.30 0.57
CA GLU A 66 25.71 27.68 1.44
C GLU A 66 25.81 26.60 2.56
N ARG A 67 27.02 26.05 2.77
CA ARG A 67 27.29 25.18 3.89
C ARG A 67 27.24 25.97 5.18
N ILE A 68 26.56 25.41 6.19
CA ILE A 68 26.44 25.94 7.55
C ILE A 68 26.81 24.87 8.59
N SER A 69 27.00 25.28 9.85
CA SER A 69 27.18 24.36 10.95
C SER A 69 25.85 23.72 11.37
N TRP A 70 25.93 22.59 12.11
CA TRP A 70 24.76 21.99 12.71
C TRP A 70 24.06 22.94 13.70
N ASP A 71 24.84 23.68 14.52
CA ASP A 71 24.24 24.61 15.48
C ASP A 71 23.51 25.76 14.76
N GLU A 72 24.10 26.34 13.72
CA GLU A 72 23.41 27.37 12.89
C GLU A 72 22.12 26.81 12.29
N ALA A 73 22.15 25.60 11.71
CA ALA A 73 20.99 24.98 11.13
C ALA A 73 19.88 24.72 12.17
N LEU A 74 20.25 24.16 13.33
CA LEU A 74 19.28 23.86 14.39
C LEU A 74 18.71 25.13 15.03
N ASP A 75 19.52 26.17 15.21
CA ASP A 75 19.04 27.46 15.74
C ASP A 75 18.01 28.08 14.79
N MET A 76 18.27 28.11 13.48
CA MET A 76 17.30 28.57 12.47
C MET A 76 16.00 27.77 12.52
N ILE A 77 16.09 26.45 12.57
CA ILE A 77 14.92 25.55 12.61
C ILE A 77 14.12 25.76 13.88
N VAL A 78 14.79 25.79 15.04
CA VAL A 78 14.15 25.97 16.35
C VAL A 78 13.48 27.32 16.48
N GLU A 79 14.09 28.40 15.95
CA GLU A 79 13.48 29.72 15.92
C GLU A 79 12.16 29.69 15.14
N LYS A 80 12.16 29.15 13.92
CA LYS A 80 10.95 29.05 13.07
C LYS A 80 9.87 28.16 13.67
N LEU A 81 10.26 27.07 14.30
CA LEU A 81 9.33 26.20 15.01
C LEU A 81 8.74 26.88 16.26
N LYS A 82 9.51 27.68 17.02
CA LYS A 82 9.00 28.49 18.15
C LYS A 82 7.98 29.51 17.69
N GLU A 83 8.32 30.30 16.68
CA GLU A 83 7.40 31.26 16.06
C GLU A 83 6.10 30.61 15.61
N CYS A 84 6.18 29.47 14.91
CA CYS A 84 5.02 28.70 14.47
C CYS A 84 4.18 28.25 15.68
N ARG A 85 4.80 27.66 16.71
CA ARG A 85 4.12 27.13 17.86
C ARG A 85 3.45 28.21 18.72
N GLU A 86 4.04 29.39 18.80
CA GLU A 86 3.46 30.56 19.50
C GLU A 86 2.21 31.07 18.79
N ARG A 87 2.19 31.05 17.46
CA ARG A 87 0.99 31.39 16.66
C ARG A 87 -0.06 30.31 16.78
N ASP A 88 0.25 29.13 16.31
CA ASP A 88 -0.59 27.93 16.39
C ASP A 88 0.27 26.68 16.09
N PRO A 89 0.41 25.72 17.02
CA PRO A 89 1.22 24.52 16.79
C PRO A 89 0.73 23.67 15.58
N ARG A 90 -0.54 23.81 15.18
CA ARG A 90 -1.10 23.13 14.01
C ARG A 90 -0.55 23.65 12.67
N GLY A 91 0.17 24.79 12.70
CA GLY A 91 0.89 25.31 11.54
C GLY A 91 2.10 24.49 11.13
N ALA A 92 2.63 23.64 12.02
CA ALA A 92 3.70 22.72 11.66
C ALA A 92 3.14 21.49 10.92
N TYR A 93 3.84 21.11 9.85
CA TYR A 93 3.41 20.10 8.93
C TYR A 93 4.52 19.09 8.64
N PHE A 94 4.25 17.79 8.77
CA PHE A 94 5.24 16.74 8.55
C PHE A 94 4.97 15.96 7.27
N GLN A 95 5.89 16.04 6.31
CA GLN A 95 5.90 15.21 5.11
C GLN A 95 6.98 14.12 5.23
N ALA A 96 6.60 12.88 5.01
CA ALA A 96 7.55 11.78 5.09
C ALA A 96 7.38 10.80 3.92
N THR A 97 8.43 10.03 3.63
CA THR A 97 8.37 8.96 2.64
C THR A 97 7.81 7.67 3.23
N THR A 98 7.05 6.90 2.45
CA THR A 98 6.54 5.58 2.85
C THR A 98 7.64 4.54 3.07
N THR A 99 8.79 4.70 2.42
CA THR A 99 9.89 3.72 2.49
C THR A 99 10.59 3.72 3.84
N GLN A 100 10.39 4.76 4.64
CA GLN A 100 10.99 4.95 5.97
C GLN A 100 9.99 4.65 7.10
N ALA A 101 9.12 3.66 6.90
CA ALA A 101 8.01 3.38 7.81
C ALA A 101 8.40 3.19 9.29
N SER A 102 9.63 2.79 9.57
CA SER A 102 10.11 2.60 10.95
C SER A 102 10.44 3.92 11.62
N GLU A 103 11.13 4.80 10.94
CA GLU A 103 11.55 6.11 11.43
C GLU A 103 10.35 7.06 11.60
N ILE A 104 9.42 7.02 10.66
CA ILE A 104 8.17 7.79 10.69
C ILE A 104 7.43 7.64 12.03
N ARG A 105 7.46 6.45 12.63
CA ARG A 105 6.70 6.18 13.84
C ARG A 105 7.29 6.79 15.07
N PHE A 106 8.59 6.91 15.14
CA PHE A 106 9.26 7.39 16.34
C PHE A 106 9.48 8.90 16.29
N GLY A 107 10.35 9.36 15.38
CA GLY A 107 10.66 10.77 15.27
C GLY A 107 9.45 11.63 14.92
N VAL A 108 8.63 11.20 13.97
CA VAL A 108 7.45 11.96 13.53
C VAL A 108 6.37 11.96 14.61
N ILE A 109 5.96 10.80 15.11
CA ILE A 109 4.86 10.70 16.07
C ILE A 109 5.22 11.37 17.40
N GLY A 110 6.44 11.13 17.92
CA GLY A 110 6.93 11.78 19.11
C GLY A 110 6.91 13.30 18.96
N PHE A 111 7.44 13.81 17.84
CA PHE A 111 7.45 15.24 17.58
C PHE A 111 6.03 15.81 17.43
N MET A 112 5.18 15.22 16.61
CA MET A 112 3.82 15.72 16.38
C MET A 112 3.04 15.85 17.69
N LYS A 113 3.08 14.83 18.54
CA LYS A 113 2.41 14.86 19.85
C LYS A 113 3.05 15.84 20.83
N GLY A 114 4.38 15.90 20.87
CA GLY A 114 5.11 16.84 21.72
C GLY A 114 4.92 18.30 21.31
N PHE A 115 4.91 18.59 20.05
CA PHE A 115 4.73 19.92 19.47
C PHE A 115 3.26 20.37 19.53
N GLY A 116 2.32 19.45 19.30
CA GLY A 116 0.88 19.72 19.32
C GLY A 116 0.25 19.88 17.93
N THR A 117 0.88 19.33 16.88
CA THR A 117 0.33 19.31 15.52
C THR A 117 -0.29 17.96 15.16
N PRO A 118 -1.46 17.93 14.50
CA PRO A 118 -2.00 16.70 13.92
C PRO A 118 -1.54 16.45 12.49
N ASN A 119 -0.83 17.39 11.87
CA ASN A 119 -0.62 17.44 10.44
C ASN A 119 0.56 16.58 10.01
N TYR A 120 0.26 15.45 9.41
CA TYR A 120 1.21 14.48 8.90
C TYR A 120 0.68 13.81 7.63
N TRP A 121 1.53 13.59 6.65
CA TRP A 121 1.19 12.85 5.46
C TRP A 121 2.38 12.11 4.85
N VAL A 122 2.07 11.16 4.00
CA VAL A 122 3.05 10.35 3.28
C VAL A 122 2.99 10.72 1.81
N SER A 123 4.04 11.36 1.31
CA SER A 123 4.09 11.82 -0.08
C SER A 123 4.11 10.65 -1.07
N GLY A 124 3.52 10.85 -2.24
CA GLY A 124 3.45 9.83 -3.29
C GLY A 124 2.49 8.68 -3.00
N GLY A 125 1.77 8.72 -1.86
CA GLY A 125 0.60 7.85 -1.66
C GLY A 125 -0.37 8.06 -2.82
N GLY A 126 -1.18 7.13 -3.21
CA GLY A 126 -2.09 7.26 -4.34
C GLY A 126 -1.44 7.10 -5.72
N LEU A 127 -0.23 7.61 -5.92
CA LEU A 127 0.50 7.46 -7.18
C LEU A 127 1.41 6.23 -7.19
N HIS A 128 2.13 5.96 -6.10
CA HIS A 128 3.20 4.96 -6.10
C HIS A 128 3.02 3.83 -5.10
N CYS A 129 2.20 4.00 -4.08
CA CYS A 129 1.96 2.98 -3.06
C CYS A 129 0.74 2.12 -3.38
N GLY A 130 0.68 0.95 -2.77
CA GLY A 130 -0.42 0.02 -2.89
C GLY A 130 -1.62 0.34 -2.01
N ASN A 131 -2.03 1.59 -1.82
CA ASN A 131 -3.05 1.95 -0.83
C ASN A 131 -4.40 1.31 -1.10
N GLY A 132 -4.85 1.25 -2.36
CA GLY A 132 -6.05 0.50 -2.71
C GLY A 132 -5.95 -0.96 -2.30
N ALA A 133 -4.83 -1.63 -2.66
CA ALA A 133 -4.58 -3.01 -2.26
C ALA A 133 -4.53 -3.16 -0.74
N HIS A 134 -3.84 -2.25 -0.04
CA HIS A 134 -3.71 -2.33 1.40
C HIS A 134 -5.05 -2.20 2.11
N PHE A 135 -5.86 -1.25 1.68
CA PHE A 135 -7.16 -1.00 2.26
C PHE A 135 -8.16 -2.12 1.93
N MET A 136 -8.26 -2.50 0.65
CA MET A 136 -9.23 -3.50 0.21
C MET A 136 -8.86 -4.92 0.68
N ASN A 137 -7.58 -5.28 0.70
CA ASN A 137 -7.13 -6.52 1.37
C ASN A 137 -7.41 -6.48 2.89
N GLY A 138 -7.37 -5.29 3.51
CA GLY A 138 -7.81 -5.11 4.90
C GLY A 138 -9.27 -5.48 5.11
N ILE A 139 -10.14 -5.15 4.17
CA ILE A 139 -11.55 -5.50 4.18
C ILE A 139 -11.77 -7.00 3.92
N MET A 140 -11.11 -7.55 2.89
CA MET A 140 -11.38 -8.90 2.40
C MET A 140 -10.56 -10.00 3.09
N HIS A 141 -9.33 -9.69 3.50
CA HIS A 141 -8.39 -10.66 4.09
C HIS A 141 -7.89 -10.27 5.48
N VAL A 142 -8.33 -9.13 6.03
CA VAL A 142 -7.79 -8.56 7.29
C VAL A 142 -6.26 -8.41 7.20
N ALA A 143 -5.77 -7.97 6.05
CA ALA A 143 -4.36 -7.99 5.71
C ALA A 143 -3.91 -6.72 4.99
N TRP A 144 -2.63 -6.42 5.11
CA TRP A 144 -2.03 -5.31 4.40
C TRP A 144 -1.74 -5.61 2.92
N SER A 145 -1.55 -6.87 2.60
CA SER A 145 -1.36 -7.39 1.24
C SER A 145 -1.59 -8.89 1.22
N ILE A 146 -1.96 -9.44 0.09
CA ILE A 146 -2.12 -10.87 -0.12
C ILE A 146 -1.03 -11.42 -1.03
N ILE A 147 -0.77 -12.71 -0.90
CA ILE A 147 0.22 -13.43 -1.70
C ILE A 147 -0.13 -14.92 -1.72
N PRO A 148 0.13 -15.64 -2.83
CA PRO A 148 -0.06 -17.09 -2.88
C PRO A 148 0.80 -17.82 -1.85
N ASP A 149 0.28 -18.87 -1.26
CA ASP A 149 1.09 -19.88 -0.55
C ASP A 149 1.95 -20.64 -1.56
N PHE A 150 3.07 -20.04 -1.96
CA PHE A 150 3.94 -20.62 -2.98
C PHE A 150 4.43 -22.04 -2.64
N ALA A 151 4.42 -22.44 -1.36
CA ALA A 151 4.80 -23.80 -0.97
C ALA A 151 3.75 -24.85 -1.39
N ASN A 152 2.47 -24.49 -1.40
CA ASN A 152 1.35 -25.43 -1.54
C ASN A 152 0.35 -25.04 -2.64
N CYS A 153 0.43 -23.82 -3.19
CA CYS A 153 -0.42 -23.34 -4.27
C CYS A 153 -0.05 -24.01 -5.59
N ASN A 154 -1.04 -24.40 -6.39
CA ASN A 154 -0.85 -25.05 -7.69
C ASN A 154 -1.23 -24.15 -8.87
N TYR A 155 -2.14 -23.18 -8.66
CA TYR A 155 -2.64 -22.34 -9.73
C TYR A 155 -2.88 -20.91 -9.19
N ALA A 156 -2.28 -19.91 -9.81
CA ALA A 156 -2.52 -18.53 -9.44
C ALA A 156 -2.89 -17.63 -10.62
N LEU A 157 -3.73 -16.63 -10.33
CA LEU A 157 -4.06 -15.53 -11.21
C LEU A 157 -3.40 -14.27 -10.69
N ASN A 158 -2.58 -13.63 -11.50
CA ASN A 158 -1.82 -12.44 -11.17
C ASN A 158 -2.32 -11.25 -11.97
N PHE A 159 -2.71 -10.17 -11.30
CA PHE A 159 -3.18 -8.94 -11.92
C PHE A 159 -2.19 -7.79 -11.66
N GLY A 160 -1.47 -7.35 -12.69
CA GLY A 160 -0.64 -6.15 -12.67
C GLY A 160 0.35 -6.08 -11.49
N CYS A 161 1.05 -7.18 -11.16
CA CYS A 161 2.06 -7.16 -10.10
C CYS A 161 3.22 -8.13 -10.34
N SER A 162 4.36 -7.86 -9.70
CA SER A 162 5.59 -8.66 -9.83
C SER A 162 6.00 -9.33 -8.52
N LYS A 163 5.06 -9.73 -7.68
CA LYS A 163 5.32 -10.45 -6.43
C LYS A 163 6.01 -11.79 -6.71
N GLY A 164 7.13 -12.06 -6.07
CA GLY A 164 7.98 -13.22 -6.35
C GLY A 164 8.97 -13.06 -7.51
N HIS A 165 9.08 -11.86 -8.11
CA HIS A 165 9.97 -11.58 -9.24
C HIS A 165 10.81 -10.31 -9.10
N GLY A 166 10.98 -9.80 -7.89
CA GLY A 166 11.94 -8.75 -7.59
C GLY A 166 11.40 -7.32 -7.61
N ALA A 167 10.10 -7.11 -7.85
CA ALA A 167 9.46 -5.80 -7.77
C ALA A 167 8.16 -5.83 -6.94
N GLY A 168 7.83 -4.73 -6.31
CA GLY A 168 6.67 -4.60 -5.43
C GLY A 168 6.93 -5.10 -4.00
N HIS A 169 5.93 -4.96 -3.13
CA HIS A 169 6.02 -5.42 -1.75
C HIS A 169 6.16 -6.95 -1.68
N VAL A 170 7.02 -7.41 -0.78
CA VAL A 170 7.34 -8.82 -0.52
C VAL A 170 7.78 -9.65 -1.74
N ALA A 171 7.97 -9.01 -2.87
CA ALA A 171 8.32 -9.69 -4.11
C ALA A 171 9.63 -10.48 -4.02
N VAL A 172 10.69 -9.85 -3.50
CA VAL A 172 12.01 -10.48 -3.33
C VAL A 172 12.00 -11.49 -2.19
N GLN A 173 11.22 -11.24 -1.16
CA GLN A 173 11.09 -12.14 -0.01
C GLN A 173 10.55 -13.51 -0.39
N ASN A 174 9.77 -13.59 -1.45
CA ASN A 174 9.18 -14.83 -1.93
C ASN A 174 9.76 -15.33 -3.27
N ALA A 175 10.83 -14.70 -3.76
CA ALA A 175 11.40 -15.05 -5.06
C ALA A 175 11.85 -16.50 -5.13
N THR A 176 12.50 -17.01 -4.07
CA THR A 176 12.94 -18.41 -3.97
C THR A 176 11.75 -19.36 -3.93
N GLN A 177 10.74 -19.07 -3.09
CA GLN A 177 9.53 -19.90 -2.98
C GLN A 177 8.74 -19.93 -4.30
N ALA A 178 8.65 -18.80 -5.00
CA ALA A 178 8.01 -18.73 -6.32
C ALA A 178 8.80 -19.51 -7.39
N ALA A 179 10.13 -19.53 -7.31
CA ALA A 179 10.96 -20.35 -8.18
C ALA A 179 10.74 -21.84 -7.92
N ASP A 180 10.79 -22.28 -6.65
CA ASP A 180 10.55 -23.67 -6.24
C ASP A 180 9.14 -24.14 -6.63
N ALA A 181 8.14 -23.25 -6.50
CA ALA A 181 6.78 -23.54 -6.93
C ALA A 181 6.70 -23.88 -8.44
N ARG A 182 7.40 -23.10 -9.29
CA ARG A 182 7.47 -23.38 -10.73
C ARG A 182 8.12 -24.74 -11.03
N PHE A 183 9.17 -25.14 -10.31
CA PHE A 183 9.78 -26.47 -10.46
C PHE A 183 8.80 -27.57 -10.08
N ARG A 184 7.87 -27.34 -9.16
CA ARG A 184 6.82 -28.27 -8.75
C ARG A 184 5.63 -28.32 -9.74
N GLY A 185 5.62 -27.46 -10.77
CA GLY A 185 4.54 -27.40 -11.75
C GLY A 185 3.45 -26.35 -11.43
N PHE A 186 3.72 -25.42 -10.53
CA PHE A 186 2.82 -24.29 -10.25
C PHE A 186 2.52 -23.50 -11.55
N LYS A 187 1.24 -23.31 -11.84
CA LYS A 187 0.75 -22.55 -12.98
C LYS A 187 0.42 -21.12 -12.53
N ASN A 188 1.00 -20.16 -13.25
CA ASN A 188 0.72 -18.73 -13.01
C ASN A 188 0.20 -18.10 -14.30
N VAL A 189 -1.05 -17.64 -14.29
CA VAL A 189 -1.64 -16.84 -15.38
C VAL A 189 -1.50 -15.38 -15.00
N VAL A 190 -0.93 -14.57 -15.89
CA VAL A 190 -0.63 -13.17 -15.66
C VAL A 190 -1.41 -12.28 -16.59
N PHE A 191 -2.26 -11.42 -16.02
CA PHE A 191 -2.96 -10.36 -16.73
C PHE A 191 -2.13 -9.07 -16.60
N ASP A 192 -1.58 -8.61 -17.71
CA ASP A 192 -0.72 -7.43 -17.75
C ASP A 192 -0.74 -6.83 -19.17
N PRO A 193 -0.80 -5.50 -19.36
CA PRO A 193 -0.78 -4.89 -20.69
C PRO A 193 0.55 -5.04 -21.41
N PHE A 194 1.60 -5.46 -20.72
CA PHE A 194 2.93 -5.70 -21.29
C PHE A 194 3.59 -6.95 -20.68
N GLN A 195 4.58 -7.49 -21.37
CA GLN A 195 5.34 -8.66 -20.91
C GLN A 195 6.31 -8.26 -19.79
N SER A 196 5.77 -8.04 -18.59
CA SER A 196 6.53 -7.72 -17.39
C SER A 196 7.46 -8.86 -16.95
N ALA A 197 8.32 -8.60 -15.96
CA ALA A 197 9.17 -9.64 -15.35
C ALA A 197 8.34 -10.81 -14.79
N GLN A 198 7.14 -10.57 -14.34
CA GLN A 198 6.20 -11.62 -13.94
C GLN A 198 5.63 -12.38 -15.12
N ALA A 199 5.17 -11.67 -16.16
CA ALA A 199 4.62 -12.26 -17.36
C ALA A 199 5.65 -13.10 -18.11
N SER A 200 6.93 -12.70 -18.14
CA SER A 200 8.01 -13.46 -18.77
C SER A 200 8.34 -14.80 -18.09
N LYS A 201 7.84 -15.03 -16.87
CA LYS A 201 7.98 -16.28 -16.08
C LYS A 201 6.64 -16.98 -15.86
N ALA A 202 5.58 -16.48 -16.49
CA ALA A 202 4.25 -17.04 -16.38
C ALA A 202 4.12 -18.38 -17.12
N HIS A 203 3.15 -19.18 -16.71
CA HIS A 203 2.66 -20.31 -17.51
C HIS A 203 1.90 -19.79 -18.74
N GLU A 204 1.13 -18.70 -18.52
CA GLU A 204 0.40 -18.01 -19.59
C GLU A 204 0.39 -16.50 -19.30
N TRP A 205 0.78 -15.69 -20.27
CA TRP A 205 0.55 -14.25 -20.27
C TRP A 205 -0.70 -13.95 -21.10
N VAL A 206 -1.64 -13.24 -20.47
CA VAL A 206 -2.88 -12.79 -21.09
C VAL A 206 -2.80 -11.26 -21.18
N PRO A 207 -2.50 -10.72 -22.37
CA PRO A 207 -2.52 -9.27 -22.57
C PRO A 207 -3.92 -8.72 -22.27
N ILE A 208 -3.97 -7.62 -21.52
CA ILE A 208 -5.22 -6.98 -21.11
C ILE A 208 -5.11 -5.47 -21.30
N LYS A 209 -6.20 -4.83 -21.73
CA LYS A 209 -6.25 -3.38 -21.79
C LYS A 209 -6.09 -2.77 -20.37
N VAL A 210 -5.24 -1.76 -20.24
CA VAL A 210 -4.96 -1.12 -18.95
C VAL A 210 -6.24 -0.60 -18.28
N GLY A 211 -6.37 -0.77 -16.93
CA GLY A 211 -7.53 -0.31 -16.16
C GLY A 211 -8.80 -1.16 -16.29
N THR A 212 -8.71 -2.36 -16.90
CA THR A 212 -9.86 -3.24 -17.07
C THR A 212 -9.82 -4.52 -16.21
N ASP A 213 -8.87 -4.61 -15.31
CA ASP A 213 -8.66 -5.76 -14.40
C ASP A 213 -9.91 -6.11 -13.58
N GLY A 214 -10.67 -5.10 -13.13
CA GLY A 214 -11.92 -5.31 -12.39
C GLY A 214 -13.01 -5.95 -13.23
N ALA A 215 -13.12 -5.59 -14.52
CA ALA A 215 -14.06 -6.23 -15.44
C ALA A 215 -13.67 -7.71 -15.67
N MET A 216 -12.39 -7.99 -15.84
CA MET A 216 -11.89 -9.36 -15.95
C MET A 216 -12.20 -10.18 -14.71
N ALA A 217 -11.93 -9.65 -13.53
CA ALA A 217 -12.22 -10.33 -12.26
C ALA A 217 -13.72 -10.61 -12.06
N LEU A 218 -14.60 -9.65 -12.35
CA LEU A 218 -16.05 -9.83 -12.28
C LEU A 218 -16.55 -10.82 -13.32
N GLY A 219 -15.93 -10.87 -14.51
CA GLY A 219 -16.19 -11.90 -15.51
C GLY A 219 -15.82 -13.30 -15.03
N LEU A 220 -14.69 -13.44 -14.35
CA LEU A 220 -14.30 -14.71 -13.71
C LEU A 220 -15.31 -15.11 -12.62
N VAL A 221 -15.74 -14.17 -11.78
CA VAL A 221 -16.79 -14.42 -10.77
C VAL A 221 -18.09 -14.87 -11.44
N ASN A 222 -18.53 -14.17 -12.49
CA ASN A 222 -19.74 -14.59 -13.24
C ASN A 222 -19.60 -15.98 -13.85
N SER A 223 -18.48 -16.27 -14.51
CA SER A 223 -18.27 -17.58 -15.12
C SER A 223 -18.21 -18.69 -14.08
N LEU A 224 -17.55 -18.48 -12.95
CA LEU A 224 -17.58 -19.43 -11.83
C LEU A 224 -19.00 -19.70 -11.34
N LEU A 225 -19.77 -18.66 -11.02
CA LEU A 225 -21.08 -18.78 -10.37
C LEU A 225 -22.20 -19.19 -11.31
N ASN A 226 -22.28 -18.58 -12.49
CA ASN A 226 -23.45 -18.69 -13.39
C ASN A 226 -23.22 -19.57 -14.61
N GLU A 227 -21.97 -19.69 -15.11
CA GLU A 227 -21.66 -20.53 -16.28
C GLU A 227 -21.26 -21.95 -15.84
N HIS A 228 -20.35 -22.08 -14.86
CA HIS A 228 -19.81 -23.37 -14.43
C HIS A 228 -20.43 -23.90 -13.14
N GLY A 229 -21.08 -23.07 -12.34
CA GLY A 229 -21.66 -23.46 -11.04
C GLY A 229 -20.64 -23.90 -10.00
N ILE A 230 -19.41 -23.37 -10.09
CA ILE A 230 -18.29 -23.72 -9.20
C ILE A 230 -18.14 -22.65 -8.12
N TYR A 231 -18.50 -23.00 -6.88
CA TYR A 231 -18.27 -22.14 -5.71
C TYR A 231 -18.26 -22.97 -4.42
N ASP A 232 -17.57 -22.48 -3.40
CA ASP A 232 -17.49 -23.12 -2.07
C ASP A 232 -18.65 -22.66 -1.19
N ALA A 233 -19.77 -23.38 -1.26
CA ALA A 233 -20.98 -23.05 -0.50
C ALA A 233 -20.72 -23.02 1.03
N GLU A 234 -19.91 -23.96 1.53
CA GLU A 234 -19.59 -24.07 2.96
C GLU A 234 -18.80 -22.85 3.44
N TYR A 235 -17.79 -22.42 2.68
CA TYR A 235 -17.06 -21.22 2.99
C TYR A 235 -17.97 -19.97 2.94
N LEU A 236 -18.79 -19.85 1.92
CA LEU A 236 -19.72 -18.71 1.76
C LEU A 236 -20.73 -18.64 2.90
N MET A 237 -21.26 -19.77 3.36
CA MET A 237 -22.21 -19.84 4.48
C MET A 237 -21.60 -19.40 5.82
N TYR A 238 -20.37 -19.81 6.13
CA TYR A 238 -19.85 -19.66 7.49
C TYR A 238 -18.71 -18.65 7.63
N LYS A 239 -18.02 -18.29 6.56
CA LYS A 239 -16.87 -17.39 6.60
C LYS A 239 -17.09 -16.06 5.84
N THR A 240 -18.28 -15.88 5.23
CA THR A 240 -18.65 -14.61 4.59
C THR A 240 -20.00 -14.09 5.09
N ASN A 241 -20.37 -12.88 4.70
CA ASN A 241 -21.73 -12.36 4.91
C ASN A 241 -22.71 -12.76 3.78
N GLY A 242 -22.36 -13.73 2.97
CA GLY A 242 -23.23 -14.23 1.89
C GLY A 242 -24.63 -14.63 2.33
N PRO A 243 -24.86 -15.29 3.49
CA PRO A 243 -26.19 -15.64 3.97
C PRO A 243 -26.97 -14.49 4.65
N TYR A 244 -26.38 -13.29 4.83
CA TYR A 244 -27.10 -12.19 5.47
C TYR A 244 -28.30 -11.79 4.62
N LEU A 245 -29.46 -11.65 5.27
CA LEU A 245 -30.69 -11.26 4.62
C LEU A 245 -30.71 -9.75 4.35
N ILE A 246 -30.96 -9.39 3.10
CA ILE A 246 -30.96 -8.00 2.64
C ILE A 246 -32.38 -7.53 2.42
N ARG A 247 -32.70 -6.36 2.96
CA ARG A 247 -33.99 -5.68 2.75
C ARG A 247 -34.01 -5.01 1.37
N PRO A 248 -35.06 -5.20 0.56
CA PRO A 248 -35.13 -4.60 -0.77
C PRO A 248 -35.33 -3.08 -0.75
N SER A 249 -35.86 -2.54 0.37
CA SER A 249 -36.22 -1.11 0.47
C SER A 249 -35.00 -0.17 0.47
N ASP A 250 -33.88 -0.60 1.09
CA ASP A 250 -32.73 0.24 1.34
C ASP A 250 -31.38 -0.48 1.09
N GLY A 251 -31.40 -1.76 0.72
CA GLY A 251 -30.21 -2.55 0.49
C GLY A 251 -29.40 -2.88 1.75
N ARG A 252 -29.99 -2.74 2.95
CA ARG A 252 -29.32 -2.99 4.22
C ARG A 252 -29.66 -4.36 4.77
N TYR A 253 -28.83 -4.84 5.70
CA TYR A 253 -29.11 -6.10 6.40
C TYR A 253 -30.44 -6.04 7.16
N MET A 254 -31.22 -7.12 7.04
CA MET A 254 -32.30 -7.38 7.99
C MET A 254 -31.69 -7.70 9.34
N ARG A 255 -32.10 -7.01 10.38
CA ARG A 255 -31.51 -7.08 11.71
C ARG A 255 -32.53 -7.51 12.75
N ASP A 256 -32.07 -8.27 13.70
CA ASP A 256 -32.85 -8.57 14.90
C ASP A 256 -33.12 -7.30 15.70
N SER A 257 -34.38 -7.09 16.06
CA SER A 257 -34.86 -5.86 16.69
C SER A 257 -34.32 -5.62 18.10
N VAL A 258 -33.85 -6.67 18.78
CA VAL A 258 -33.35 -6.61 20.16
C VAL A 258 -31.83 -6.39 20.19
N THR A 259 -31.11 -7.15 19.37
CA THR A 259 -29.64 -7.15 19.40
C THR A 259 -29.00 -6.23 18.35
N GLY A 260 -29.77 -5.83 17.35
CA GLY A 260 -29.29 -5.04 16.20
C GLY A 260 -28.37 -5.85 15.24
N ARG A 261 -28.25 -7.15 15.44
CA ARG A 261 -27.36 -8.03 14.64
C ARG A 261 -28.01 -8.47 13.35
N PRO A 262 -27.25 -8.65 12.26
CA PRO A 262 -27.75 -9.20 11.01
C PRO A 262 -28.37 -10.60 11.18
N LEU A 263 -29.42 -10.85 10.40
CA LEU A 263 -30.13 -12.12 10.37
C LEU A 263 -29.70 -12.97 9.18
N VAL A 264 -29.70 -14.27 9.38
CA VAL A 264 -29.57 -15.32 8.36
C VAL A 264 -30.81 -16.20 8.40
N TRP A 265 -31.12 -16.93 7.33
CA TRP A 265 -32.20 -17.89 7.32
C TRP A 265 -31.67 -19.30 7.58
N ASP A 266 -32.06 -19.88 8.69
CA ASP A 266 -31.75 -21.27 9.05
C ASP A 266 -32.66 -22.22 8.23
N LEU A 267 -32.04 -23.06 7.41
CA LEU A 267 -32.78 -24.03 6.57
C LEU A 267 -33.31 -25.22 7.33
N VAL A 268 -32.70 -25.53 8.47
CA VAL A 268 -33.13 -26.67 9.32
C VAL A 268 -34.37 -26.29 10.12
N ASP A 269 -34.36 -25.16 10.81
CA ASP A 269 -35.47 -24.68 11.63
C ASP A 269 -36.51 -23.87 10.81
N SER A 270 -36.20 -23.56 9.54
CA SER A 270 -37.04 -22.73 8.66
C SER A 270 -37.41 -21.40 9.30
N ALA A 271 -36.44 -20.75 9.94
CA ALA A 271 -36.62 -19.50 10.69
C ALA A 271 -35.41 -18.56 10.59
N PRO A 272 -35.63 -17.23 10.77
CA PRO A 272 -34.51 -16.30 10.87
C PRO A 272 -33.77 -16.48 12.20
N LYS A 273 -32.45 -16.40 12.16
CA LYS A 273 -31.55 -16.39 13.32
C LYS A 273 -30.51 -15.29 13.22
N VAL A 274 -30.05 -14.80 14.36
CA VAL A 274 -28.89 -13.89 14.37
C VAL A 274 -27.65 -14.61 13.84
N HIS A 275 -26.83 -13.92 13.08
CA HIS A 275 -25.67 -14.50 12.37
C HIS A 275 -24.68 -15.27 13.28
N ASN A 276 -24.68 -14.99 14.57
CA ASN A 276 -23.80 -15.59 15.58
C ASN A 276 -24.56 -16.51 16.56
N ASP A 277 -25.75 -16.95 16.23
CA ASP A 277 -26.43 -18.00 16.98
C ASP A 277 -25.58 -19.29 16.93
N PRO A 278 -25.36 -19.96 18.07
CA PRO A 278 -24.53 -21.17 18.12
C PRO A 278 -24.94 -22.26 17.13
N SER A 279 -26.23 -22.39 16.80
CA SER A 279 -26.71 -23.40 15.85
C SER A 279 -26.31 -23.16 14.40
N VAL A 280 -26.05 -21.91 14.02
CA VAL A 280 -25.68 -21.49 12.64
C VAL A 280 -24.25 -20.96 12.54
N THR A 281 -23.46 -21.05 13.61
CA THR A 281 -22.08 -20.57 13.66
C THR A 281 -21.12 -21.75 13.63
N ARG A 282 -20.07 -21.62 12.80
CA ARG A 282 -18.95 -22.57 12.73
C ARG A 282 -17.65 -21.85 13.05
N VAL A 283 -16.94 -22.30 14.08
CA VAL A 283 -15.62 -21.78 14.46
C VAL A 283 -14.51 -22.64 13.84
N GLU A 284 -14.55 -23.96 14.06
CA GLU A 284 -13.63 -24.94 13.45
C GLU A 284 -14.30 -25.63 12.23
N TYR A 285 -13.50 -26.18 11.33
CA TYR A 285 -14.03 -26.82 10.11
C TYR A 285 -14.92 -28.05 10.43
N GLU A 286 -14.60 -28.77 11.47
CA GLU A 286 -15.34 -29.99 11.88
C GLU A 286 -16.56 -29.70 12.77
N ASP A 287 -16.78 -28.46 13.17
CA ASP A 287 -17.96 -28.10 13.96
C ASP A 287 -19.22 -28.31 13.13
N VAL A 288 -20.24 -28.91 13.79
CA VAL A 288 -21.55 -29.10 13.18
C VAL A 288 -22.41 -27.86 13.39
N ALA A 289 -22.87 -27.28 12.29
CA ALA A 289 -23.80 -26.15 12.30
C ALA A 289 -24.93 -26.41 11.30
N HIS A 290 -26.12 -25.80 11.54
CA HIS A 290 -27.22 -25.83 10.60
C HIS A 290 -26.83 -25.12 9.31
N GLU A 291 -27.26 -25.63 8.18
CA GLU A 291 -27.14 -24.93 6.90
C GLU A 291 -27.99 -23.66 6.91
N VAL A 292 -27.37 -22.58 6.39
CA VAL A 292 -28.05 -21.31 6.20
C VAL A 292 -28.23 -20.98 4.71
N ALA A 293 -29.28 -20.27 4.37
CA ALA A 293 -29.61 -19.97 2.99
C ALA A 293 -28.59 -19.02 2.35
N LEU A 294 -28.07 -19.43 1.20
CA LEU A 294 -27.31 -18.56 0.29
C LEU A 294 -28.17 -18.00 -0.86
N THR A 295 -29.26 -18.69 -1.18
CA THR A 295 -30.16 -18.33 -2.29
C THR A 295 -31.62 -18.38 -1.84
N GLY A 296 -32.53 -17.81 -2.62
CA GLY A 296 -33.96 -17.80 -2.33
C GLY A 296 -34.47 -16.48 -1.74
N ARG A 297 -35.75 -16.48 -1.35
CA ARG A 297 -36.43 -15.32 -0.74
C ARG A 297 -37.13 -15.75 0.53
N TYR A 298 -36.99 -14.96 1.58
CA TYR A 298 -37.48 -15.30 2.92
C TYR A 298 -38.17 -14.12 3.56
N THR A 299 -39.31 -14.39 4.16
CA THR A 299 -40.09 -13.31 4.82
C THR A 299 -39.72 -13.25 6.30
N VAL A 300 -39.25 -12.10 6.75
CA VAL A 300 -38.93 -11.78 8.15
C VAL A 300 -39.71 -10.52 8.53
N ASP A 301 -40.52 -10.62 9.59
CA ASP A 301 -41.39 -9.52 10.08
C ASP A 301 -42.23 -8.86 8.98
N GLY A 302 -42.72 -9.68 8.03
CA GLY A 302 -43.53 -9.18 6.89
C GLY A 302 -42.73 -8.58 5.73
N VAL A 303 -41.41 -8.55 5.80
CA VAL A 303 -40.53 -8.05 4.74
C VAL A 303 -39.90 -9.25 3.99
N GLU A 304 -40.08 -9.31 2.68
CA GLU A 304 -39.41 -10.30 1.84
C GLU A 304 -37.94 -9.87 1.63
N CYS A 305 -36.99 -10.68 2.14
CA CYS A 305 -35.57 -10.45 2.10
C CYS A 305 -34.86 -11.49 1.22
N THR A 306 -33.72 -11.14 0.67
CA THR A 306 -32.87 -12.00 -0.19
C THR A 306 -31.47 -12.13 0.43
N PRO A 307 -30.87 -13.35 0.49
CA PRO A 307 -29.48 -13.49 0.92
C PRO A 307 -28.52 -12.68 0.04
N ALA A 308 -27.49 -12.09 0.65
CA ALA A 308 -26.50 -11.26 -0.02
C ALA A 308 -25.80 -11.98 -1.19
N PHE A 309 -25.53 -13.27 -1.06
CA PHE A 309 -24.92 -14.09 -2.13
C PHE A 309 -25.84 -14.20 -3.38
N GLU A 310 -27.14 -14.37 -3.20
CA GLU A 310 -28.08 -14.35 -4.33
C GLU A 310 -28.03 -13.02 -5.08
N LEU A 311 -28.00 -11.91 -4.35
CA LEU A 311 -27.88 -10.58 -4.96
C LEU A 311 -26.58 -10.42 -5.72
N LEU A 312 -25.45 -10.90 -5.18
CA LEU A 312 -24.18 -10.91 -5.88
C LEU A 312 -24.24 -11.76 -7.16
N LYS A 313 -24.77 -12.98 -7.06
CA LYS A 313 -24.90 -13.92 -8.18
C LYS A 313 -25.73 -13.33 -9.33
N GLU A 314 -26.83 -12.66 -9.02
CA GLU A 314 -27.64 -11.94 -10.02
C GLU A 314 -26.90 -10.73 -10.60
N HIS A 315 -26.27 -9.92 -9.75
CA HIS A 315 -25.57 -8.71 -10.15
C HIS A 315 -24.45 -8.96 -11.17
N VAL A 316 -23.68 -10.03 -10.98
CA VAL A 316 -22.53 -10.32 -11.84
C VAL A 316 -22.91 -10.88 -13.21
N LYS A 317 -24.17 -11.28 -13.46
CA LYS A 317 -24.64 -11.81 -14.75
C LYS A 317 -24.39 -10.87 -15.93
N LYS A 318 -24.31 -9.57 -15.68
CA LYS A 318 -23.99 -8.58 -16.72
C LYS A 318 -22.52 -8.66 -17.21
N TYR A 319 -21.64 -9.25 -16.42
CA TYR A 319 -20.22 -9.45 -16.77
C TYR A 319 -20.04 -10.78 -17.52
N THR A 320 -20.72 -10.93 -18.65
CA THR A 320 -20.58 -12.12 -19.51
C THR A 320 -19.19 -12.18 -20.11
N PRO A 321 -18.68 -13.36 -20.49
CA PRO A 321 -17.40 -13.45 -21.22
C PRO A 321 -17.33 -12.55 -22.46
N ALA A 322 -18.45 -12.38 -23.18
CA ALA A 322 -18.51 -11.48 -24.34
C ALA A 322 -18.37 -10.00 -23.94
N PHE A 323 -19.01 -9.56 -22.84
CA PHE A 323 -18.82 -8.21 -22.31
C PHE A 323 -17.35 -7.99 -21.90
N VAL A 324 -16.76 -8.97 -21.22
CA VAL A 324 -15.35 -8.90 -20.80
C VAL A 324 -14.42 -8.80 -22.00
N GLU A 325 -14.64 -9.56 -23.08
CA GLU A 325 -13.89 -9.46 -24.32
C GLU A 325 -13.96 -8.05 -24.92
N GLU A 326 -15.17 -7.47 -24.99
CA GLU A 326 -15.35 -6.11 -25.49
C GLU A 326 -14.55 -5.07 -24.69
N VAL A 327 -14.58 -5.18 -23.37
CA VAL A 327 -13.94 -4.21 -22.47
C VAL A 327 -12.43 -4.40 -22.39
N THR A 328 -11.99 -5.65 -22.27
CA THR A 328 -10.60 -5.99 -21.91
C THR A 328 -9.71 -6.36 -23.10
N GLY A 329 -10.30 -6.76 -24.21
CA GLY A 329 -9.61 -7.36 -25.34
C GLY A 329 -9.30 -8.87 -25.17
N VAL A 330 -9.58 -9.44 -23.98
CA VAL A 330 -9.34 -10.87 -23.72
C VAL A 330 -10.46 -11.72 -24.33
N PRO A 331 -10.17 -12.70 -25.22
CA PRO A 331 -11.22 -13.48 -25.85
C PRO A 331 -12.17 -14.17 -24.84
N ALA A 332 -13.48 -14.13 -25.11
CA ALA A 332 -14.51 -14.70 -24.24
C ALA A 332 -14.24 -16.18 -23.88
N ALA A 333 -13.76 -16.96 -24.84
CA ALA A 333 -13.38 -18.35 -24.60
C ALA A 333 -12.22 -18.50 -23.59
N THR A 334 -11.29 -17.54 -23.57
CA THR A 334 -10.18 -17.50 -22.62
C THR A 334 -10.67 -17.16 -21.23
N VAL A 335 -11.61 -16.21 -21.09
CA VAL A 335 -12.23 -15.83 -19.80
C VAL A 335 -12.92 -17.05 -19.17
N SER A 336 -13.80 -17.72 -19.93
CA SER A 336 -14.53 -18.92 -19.48
C SER A 336 -13.58 -20.07 -19.12
N ARG A 337 -12.57 -20.34 -19.96
CA ARG A 337 -11.55 -21.38 -19.72
C ARG A 337 -10.79 -21.15 -18.42
N ILE A 338 -10.27 -19.93 -18.23
CA ILE A 338 -9.47 -19.61 -17.04
C ILE A 338 -10.33 -19.73 -15.77
N ALA A 339 -11.58 -19.24 -15.80
CA ALA A 339 -12.52 -19.40 -14.68
C ALA A 339 -12.72 -20.87 -14.32
N LYS A 340 -12.94 -21.73 -15.32
CA LYS A 340 -13.11 -23.16 -15.12
C LYS A 340 -11.85 -23.82 -14.55
N GLU A 341 -10.68 -23.55 -15.17
CA GLU A 341 -9.40 -24.11 -14.69
C GLU A 341 -9.12 -23.71 -13.23
N PHE A 342 -9.35 -22.45 -12.87
CA PHE A 342 -9.17 -21.94 -11.50
C PHE A 342 -10.13 -22.61 -10.52
N GLY A 343 -11.41 -22.72 -10.90
CA GLY A 343 -12.43 -23.36 -10.09
C GLY A 343 -12.17 -24.85 -9.85
N GLU A 344 -11.77 -25.60 -10.89
CA GLU A 344 -11.42 -27.03 -10.79
C GLU A 344 -10.14 -27.23 -9.97
N ALA A 345 -9.13 -26.37 -10.16
CA ALA A 345 -7.88 -26.41 -9.39
C ALA A 345 -8.06 -26.06 -7.91
N ALA A 346 -9.17 -25.41 -7.53
CA ALA A 346 -9.46 -25.08 -6.14
C ALA A 346 -9.74 -26.31 -5.25
N GLU A 347 -10.02 -27.48 -5.84
CA GLU A 347 -10.25 -28.73 -5.14
C GLU A 347 -11.29 -28.61 -4.01
N ILE A 348 -12.43 -27.91 -4.29
CA ILE A 348 -13.49 -27.67 -3.31
C ILE A 348 -13.93 -28.98 -2.65
N GLY A 349 -14.05 -29.00 -1.31
CA GLY A 349 -14.35 -30.20 -0.52
C GLY A 349 -13.10 -30.95 -0.03
N SER A 350 -11.90 -30.70 -0.60
CA SER A 350 -10.68 -31.32 -0.09
C SER A 350 -10.22 -30.70 1.23
N THR A 351 -9.56 -31.50 2.05
CA THR A 351 -9.05 -31.12 3.38
C THR A 351 -7.66 -31.63 3.64
N VAL A 352 -6.95 -31.00 4.56
CA VAL A 352 -5.68 -31.48 5.12
C VAL A 352 -5.76 -31.45 6.66
N THR A 353 -5.10 -32.39 7.30
CA THR A 353 -4.94 -32.38 8.75
C THR A 353 -3.66 -31.68 9.13
N ILE A 354 -3.77 -30.69 10.02
CA ILE A 354 -2.66 -29.93 10.58
C ILE A 354 -2.52 -30.18 12.05
N GLU A 355 -1.30 -30.20 12.56
CA GLU A 355 -1.04 -30.32 14.01
C GLU A 355 -1.18 -28.92 14.64
N THR A 356 -2.02 -28.82 15.66
CA THR A 356 -2.24 -27.59 16.42
C THR A 356 -1.89 -27.78 17.89
N SER A 357 -1.84 -26.67 18.65
CA SER A 357 -1.66 -26.76 20.12
C SER A 357 -2.78 -27.51 20.84
N LYS A 358 -3.91 -27.75 20.18
CA LYS A 358 -5.08 -28.53 20.68
C LYS A 358 -5.20 -29.91 20.06
N GLY A 359 -4.13 -30.40 19.41
CA GLY A 359 -4.13 -31.69 18.68
C GLY A 359 -4.45 -31.51 17.19
N PRO A 360 -4.51 -32.62 16.44
CA PRO A 360 -4.76 -32.60 15.00
C PRO A 360 -6.15 -32.01 14.68
N LYS A 361 -6.19 -31.14 13.69
CA LYS A 361 -7.40 -30.45 13.18
C LYS A 361 -7.44 -30.51 11.68
N LYS A 362 -8.64 -30.65 11.11
CA LYS A 362 -8.85 -30.52 9.66
C LYS A 362 -9.08 -29.08 9.29
N VAL A 363 -8.43 -28.67 8.20
CA VAL A 363 -8.69 -27.39 7.53
C VAL A 363 -8.92 -27.64 6.04
N PRO A 364 -9.69 -26.82 5.34
CA PRO A 364 -9.84 -26.94 3.90
C PRO A 364 -8.52 -26.77 3.17
N ARG A 365 -8.36 -27.48 2.07
CA ARG A 365 -7.29 -27.30 1.10
C ARG A 365 -7.84 -26.65 -0.15
N ARG A 366 -7.29 -25.47 -0.53
CA ARG A 366 -7.70 -24.69 -1.70
C ARG A 366 -6.43 -24.19 -2.40
N PRO A 367 -5.77 -25.03 -3.24
CA PRO A 367 -4.44 -24.75 -3.77
C PRO A 367 -4.46 -23.75 -4.95
N VAL A 368 -5.27 -22.72 -4.84
CA VAL A 368 -5.38 -21.63 -5.83
C VAL A 368 -5.34 -20.26 -5.16
N ALA A 369 -4.91 -19.24 -5.90
CA ALA A 369 -4.88 -17.88 -5.40
C ALA A 369 -5.06 -16.86 -6.52
N THR A 370 -5.79 -15.78 -6.27
CA THR A 370 -5.59 -14.53 -7.01
C THR A 370 -4.69 -13.60 -6.20
N HIS A 371 -3.91 -12.81 -6.88
CA HIS A 371 -3.14 -11.75 -6.24
C HIS A 371 -2.88 -10.59 -7.20
N PHE A 372 -2.70 -9.42 -6.62
CA PHE A 372 -2.52 -8.18 -7.37
C PHE A 372 -1.67 -7.19 -6.61
N PHE A 373 -1.27 -6.11 -7.27
CA PHE A 373 -0.66 -4.96 -6.62
C PHE A 373 -0.85 -3.69 -7.45
N ARG A 374 0.13 -2.81 -7.50
CA ARG A 374 0.05 -1.45 -8.02
C ARG A 374 -0.50 -1.33 -9.45
N GLY A 375 -0.19 -2.25 -10.34
CA GLY A 375 -0.68 -2.19 -11.73
C GLY A 375 -2.21 -2.19 -11.81
N ALA A 376 -2.86 -3.16 -11.17
CA ALA A 376 -4.32 -3.29 -11.20
C ALA A 376 -5.06 -2.18 -10.41
N GLN A 377 -4.41 -1.57 -9.41
CA GLN A 377 -5.06 -0.60 -8.54
C GLN A 377 -4.78 0.87 -8.90
N GLY A 378 -3.96 1.16 -9.88
CA GLY A 378 -3.55 2.52 -10.22
C GLY A 378 -4.55 3.28 -11.08
N HIS A 379 -5.85 3.20 -10.78
CA HIS A 379 -6.92 3.70 -11.63
C HIS A 379 -8.08 4.28 -10.82
N VAL A 380 -8.96 5.06 -11.47
CA VAL A 380 -10.15 5.63 -10.83
C VAL A 380 -11.19 4.59 -10.39
N ASN A 381 -11.05 3.36 -10.81
CA ASN A 381 -11.88 2.21 -10.40
C ASN A 381 -11.15 1.27 -9.41
N SER A 382 -10.11 1.76 -8.76
CA SER A 382 -9.19 1.01 -7.89
C SER A 382 -9.87 0.18 -6.82
N GLY A 383 -10.74 0.79 -6.02
CA GLY A 383 -11.39 0.12 -4.88
C GLY A 383 -12.17 -1.11 -5.32
N TRP A 384 -13.02 -0.94 -6.31
CA TRP A 384 -13.82 -2.04 -6.85
C TRP A 384 -12.98 -3.07 -7.60
N THR A 385 -11.93 -2.66 -8.32
CA THR A 385 -11.01 -3.59 -8.96
C THR A 385 -10.33 -4.50 -7.93
N CYS A 386 -9.81 -3.93 -6.84
CA CYS A 386 -9.18 -4.69 -5.76
C CYS A 386 -10.15 -5.68 -5.12
N LEU A 387 -11.35 -5.20 -4.74
CA LEU A 387 -12.39 -6.04 -4.14
C LEU A 387 -12.85 -7.15 -5.09
N SER A 388 -12.96 -6.87 -6.39
CA SER A 388 -13.35 -7.86 -7.39
C SER A 388 -12.32 -8.97 -7.57
N ILE A 389 -11.04 -8.64 -7.54
CA ILE A 389 -9.96 -9.63 -7.64
C ILE A 389 -9.93 -10.51 -6.39
N ASP A 390 -10.05 -9.93 -5.19
CA ASP A 390 -10.15 -10.68 -3.93
C ASP A 390 -11.40 -11.57 -3.91
N MET A 391 -12.51 -11.09 -4.46
CA MET A 391 -13.78 -11.84 -4.51
C MET A 391 -13.64 -13.17 -5.26
N VAL A 392 -12.79 -13.26 -6.29
CA VAL A 392 -12.51 -14.53 -6.98
C VAL A 392 -11.99 -15.60 -6.00
N ASN A 393 -11.08 -15.23 -5.08
CA ASN A 393 -10.62 -16.13 -4.00
C ASN A 393 -11.78 -16.59 -3.12
N HIS A 394 -12.66 -15.65 -2.73
CA HIS A 394 -13.76 -15.95 -1.82
C HIS A 394 -14.83 -16.83 -2.45
N MET A 395 -15.03 -16.78 -3.75
CA MET A 395 -16.01 -17.67 -4.41
C MET A 395 -15.63 -19.15 -4.25
N VAL A 396 -14.36 -19.48 -4.27
CA VAL A 396 -13.87 -20.85 -4.15
C VAL A 396 -13.26 -21.18 -2.78
N GLY A 397 -13.44 -20.32 -1.76
CA GLY A 397 -12.95 -20.53 -0.40
C GLY A 397 -11.42 -20.43 -0.25
N ALA A 398 -10.73 -19.86 -1.25
CA ALA A 398 -9.26 -19.79 -1.32
C ALA A 398 -8.70 -18.55 -0.60
N ALA A 399 -9.06 -18.37 0.67
CA ALA A 399 -8.65 -17.24 1.47
C ALA A 399 -8.19 -17.67 2.87
N ASP A 400 -6.90 -17.45 3.16
CA ASP A 400 -6.25 -17.80 4.42
C ASP A 400 -6.45 -19.27 4.84
N THR A 401 -6.38 -20.17 3.86
CA THR A 401 -6.40 -21.63 4.07
C THR A 401 -5.25 -22.30 3.33
N PHE A 402 -5.08 -23.60 3.52
CA PHE A 402 -3.94 -24.35 3.00
C PHE A 402 -3.87 -24.28 1.46
N GLY A 403 -2.75 -23.78 0.96
CA GLY A 403 -2.48 -23.62 -0.47
C GLY A 403 -3.07 -22.36 -1.12
N SER A 404 -3.77 -21.52 -0.39
CA SER A 404 -4.51 -20.37 -0.93
C SER A 404 -3.75 -19.04 -0.91
N ALA A 405 -4.46 -17.95 -1.13
CA ALA A 405 -3.97 -16.61 -0.87
C ALA A 405 -3.89 -16.33 0.64
N PHE A 406 -2.72 -15.94 1.11
CA PHE A 406 -2.52 -15.51 2.49
C PHE A 406 -2.47 -14.01 2.64
N GLY A 407 -3.17 -13.51 3.65
CA GLY A 407 -3.05 -12.15 4.09
C GLY A 407 -1.78 -11.91 4.91
N LEU A 408 -1.02 -10.88 4.54
CA LEU A 408 0.17 -10.43 5.26
C LEU A 408 -0.21 -9.43 6.34
N GLY A 409 0.11 -9.70 7.59
CA GLY A 409 -0.01 -8.72 8.66
C GLY A 409 -1.16 -8.90 9.63
N ALA A 410 -1.96 -9.94 9.48
CA ALA A 410 -3.07 -10.20 10.40
C ALA A 410 -2.77 -11.26 11.47
N ALA A 411 -1.59 -11.82 11.48
CA ALA A 411 -1.37 -12.98 12.29
C ALA A 411 -1.09 -12.67 13.75
N VAL A 412 -1.55 -13.55 14.58
CA VAL A 412 -1.16 -13.66 15.97
C VAL A 412 -0.01 -14.63 16.08
N GLY A 413 1.04 -14.20 16.72
CA GLY A 413 2.09 -15.12 17.12
C GLY A 413 2.15 -15.23 18.62
N SER A 414 2.63 -16.37 19.13
CA SER A 414 3.25 -16.39 20.43
C SER A 414 4.41 -15.39 20.42
N GLY A 415 4.66 -14.69 21.51
CA GLY A 415 5.85 -13.86 21.67
C GLY A 415 7.13 -14.64 21.39
N TYR A 416 8.21 -13.93 21.05
CA TYR A 416 9.52 -14.50 20.82
C TYR A 416 9.96 -15.35 22.03
N GLU A 417 10.34 -16.60 21.78
CA GLU A 417 10.72 -17.58 22.83
C GLU A 417 9.71 -17.69 23.99
N GLY A 418 8.44 -17.42 23.72
CA GLY A 418 7.39 -17.39 24.76
C GLY A 418 7.39 -16.15 25.63
N THR A 419 8.20 -15.15 25.33
CA THR A 419 8.29 -13.86 26.00
C THR A 419 7.78 -12.73 25.12
N GLY A 420 7.74 -11.52 25.63
CA GLY A 420 7.32 -10.33 24.90
C GLY A 420 5.80 -10.32 24.59
N LYS A 421 5.41 -9.43 23.69
CA LYS A 421 4.00 -9.20 23.38
C LYS A 421 3.59 -9.92 22.10
N PRO A 422 2.60 -10.84 22.17
CA PRO A 422 2.05 -11.48 20.97
C PRO A 422 1.26 -10.47 20.13
N TYR A 423 1.17 -10.71 18.83
CA TYR A 423 0.16 -10.07 17.98
C TYR A 423 -1.21 -10.66 18.24
N GLN A 424 -2.24 -9.83 18.18
CA GLN A 424 -3.61 -10.31 18.37
C GLN A 424 -4.41 -10.20 17.09
N ILE A 425 -5.16 -11.27 16.77
CA ILE A 425 -6.18 -11.25 15.74
C ILE A 425 -7.30 -10.32 16.22
N PRO A 426 -7.73 -9.36 15.40
CA PRO A 426 -8.86 -8.52 15.75
C PRO A 426 -10.12 -9.36 15.99
N TYR A 427 -10.91 -8.98 16.97
CA TYR A 427 -12.23 -9.56 17.16
C TYR A 427 -13.21 -9.02 16.13
N PRO A 428 -14.23 -9.80 15.71
CA PRO A 428 -15.26 -9.32 14.81
C PRO A 428 -16.07 -8.18 15.42
N CYS A 429 -16.55 -7.29 14.56
CA CYS A 429 -17.52 -6.27 14.91
C CYS A 429 -18.88 -6.91 15.29
N PRO A 430 -19.84 -6.15 15.87
CA PRO A 430 -21.14 -6.67 16.26
C PRO A 430 -21.93 -7.38 15.15
N ASP A 431 -21.67 -7.05 13.89
CA ASP A 431 -22.22 -7.71 12.70
C ASP A 431 -21.42 -8.92 12.22
N GLY A 432 -20.40 -9.35 12.98
CA GLY A 432 -19.61 -10.54 12.70
C GLY A 432 -18.48 -10.32 11.69
N LEU A 433 -18.35 -9.13 11.11
CA LEU A 433 -17.34 -8.84 10.09
C LEU A 433 -16.01 -8.41 10.70
N LEU A 434 -14.93 -8.88 10.12
CA LEU A 434 -13.58 -8.36 10.33
C LEU A 434 -13.26 -7.40 9.18
N MET A 435 -13.49 -6.13 9.38
CA MET A 435 -13.15 -5.12 8.40
C MET A 435 -11.99 -4.24 8.87
N ALA A 436 -11.03 -4.06 7.98
CA ALA A 436 -10.01 -3.01 8.01
C ALA A 436 -9.30 -2.79 9.36
N ARG A 437 -9.38 -3.72 10.28
CA ARG A 437 -8.66 -3.69 11.55
C ARG A 437 -7.26 -4.26 11.39
N THR A 438 -6.58 -3.87 10.34
CA THR A 438 -5.16 -4.12 10.30
C THR A 438 -4.45 -3.03 11.10
N TRP A 439 -3.34 -3.36 11.69
CA TRP A 439 -2.47 -2.43 12.42
C TRP A 439 -2.06 -1.18 11.61
N VAL A 440 -2.19 -1.19 10.28
CA VAL A 440 -1.95 -0.03 9.41
C VAL A 440 -3.14 0.91 9.40
N TYR A 441 -4.34 0.38 9.61
CA TYR A 441 -5.60 1.05 9.31
C TYR A 441 -6.56 1.05 10.50
N ASP A 442 -6.03 1.19 11.72
CA ASP A 442 -6.82 1.36 12.94
C ASP A 442 -7.82 2.53 12.88
N HIS A 443 -7.80 3.27 11.81
CA HIS A 443 -8.51 4.53 11.67
C HIS A 443 -9.78 4.45 10.84
N VAL A 444 -10.03 3.33 10.13
CA VAL A 444 -11.31 3.18 9.46
C VAL A 444 -12.38 2.93 10.51
N PRO A 445 -13.28 3.87 10.71
CA PRO A 445 -14.34 3.69 11.69
C PRO A 445 -15.32 2.63 11.17
N TYR A 446 -15.40 1.52 11.91
CA TYR A 446 -16.38 0.49 11.61
C TYR A 446 -17.14 0.09 12.88
N PRO A 447 -18.47 0.24 12.93
CA PRO A 447 -19.33 0.85 11.92
C PRO A 447 -18.93 2.31 11.61
N MET A 448 -19.39 2.82 10.46
CA MET A 448 -19.10 4.19 10.07
C MET A 448 -19.59 5.17 11.14
N ARG A 449 -18.66 5.98 11.68
CA ARG A 449 -19.01 7.04 12.62
C ARG A 449 -19.73 8.22 11.93
N GLU A 450 -20.45 9.01 12.68
CA GLU A 450 -20.97 10.29 12.16
C GLU A 450 -19.78 11.21 11.85
N PRO A 451 -19.68 11.75 10.63
CA PRO A 451 -18.67 12.73 10.29
C PRO A 451 -18.83 13.98 11.15
N LYS A 452 -17.72 14.59 11.55
CA LYS A 452 -17.72 15.85 12.29
C LYS A 452 -17.33 17.00 11.39
N PRO A 453 -17.86 18.22 11.65
CA PRO A 453 -17.39 19.41 11.00
C PRO A 453 -15.87 19.53 11.10
N PRO A 454 -15.17 19.94 10.04
CA PRO A 454 -13.72 20.07 10.07
C PRO A 454 -13.32 21.27 10.95
N THR A 455 -13.02 20.99 12.22
CA THR A 455 -12.36 21.95 13.12
C THR A 455 -10.83 21.91 12.96
N ARG A 456 -10.36 20.93 12.22
CA ARG A 456 -8.99 20.70 11.75
C ARG A 456 -9.12 20.04 10.38
N LEU A 457 -8.04 20.01 9.60
CA LEU A 457 -8.04 19.31 8.33
C LEU A 457 -7.97 17.78 8.55
N ASP A 458 -9.01 17.22 9.11
CA ASP A 458 -9.15 15.77 9.32
C ASP A 458 -9.87 15.13 8.12
N LEU A 459 -9.07 14.70 7.17
CA LEU A 459 -9.57 14.09 5.94
C LEU A 459 -10.22 12.72 6.16
N HIS A 460 -10.03 12.08 7.32
CA HIS A 460 -10.69 10.81 7.62
C HIS A 460 -12.20 10.92 7.80
N ASP A 461 -12.67 12.05 8.34
CA ASP A 461 -14.10 12.28 8.46
C ASP A 461 -14.74 12.57 7.10
N MET A 462 -13.99 13.18 6.21
CA MET A 462 -14.42 13.54 4.85
C MET A 462 -14.27 12.39 3.85
N PHE A 463 -13.22 11.57 4.04
CA PHE A 463 -12.86 10.45 3.17
C PHE A 463 -12.54 9.20 4.01
N PRO A 464 -13.51 8.58 4.65
CA PRO A 464 -13.30 7.56 5.68
C PRO A 464 -12.65 6.28 5.17
N THR A 465 -12.71 6.03 3.88
CA THR A 465 -12.08 4.88 3.21
C THR A 465 -10.70 5.21 2.61
N SER A 466 -10.24 6.45 2.74
CA SER A 466 -8.93 6.90 2.26
C SER A 466 -8.05 7.33 3.42
N ILE A 467 -6.99 6.60 3.69
CA ILE A 467 -6.16 6.82 4.87
C ILE A 467 -4.95 7.68 4.57
N TYR A 468 -4.27 7.46 3.45
CA TYR A 468 -3.05 8.18 3.11
C TYR A 468 -3.20 9.11 1.91
N ASN A 469 -4.13 8.80 1.02
CA ASN A 469 -4.15 9.36 -0.31
C ASN A 469 -4.93 10.66 -0.41
N ALA A 470 -5.99 10.81 0.41
CA ALA A 470 -6.85 11.98 0.36
C ALA A 470 -6.03 13.28 0.44
N PHE A 471 -5.05 13.32 1.34
CA PHE A 471 -4.21 14.48 1.48
C PHE A 471 -3.31 14.71 0.25
N THR A 472 -2.66 13.65 -0.25
CA THR A 472 -1.78 13.76 -1.43
C THR A 472 -2.52 14.36 -2.63
N ILE A 473 -3.72 13.86 -2.91
CA ILE A 473 -4.51 14.27 -4.06
C ILE A 473 -5.11 15.67 -3.87
N THR A 474 -5.53 16.01 -2.67
CA THR A 474 -6.12 17.32 -2.38
C THR A 474 -5.07 18.41 -2.13
N SER A 475 -3.80 18.07 -1.99
CA SER A 475 -2.74 19.02 -1.64
C SER A 475 -2.64 20.22 -2.57
N PRO A 476 -2.81 20.13 -3.90
CA PRO A 476 -2.78 21.31 -4.77
C PRO A 476 -3.90 22.32 -4.50
N ARG A 477 -5.01 21.88 -3.87
CA ARG A 477 -6.15 22.72 -3.48
C ARG A 477 -6.25 22.95 -1.97
N TRP A 478 -5.25 22.50 -1.20
CA TRP A 478 -5.34 22.47 0.24
C TRP A 478 -5.57 23.84 0.89
N PHE A 479 -4.86 24.87 0.42
CA PHE A 479 -5.04 26.23 0.94
C PHE A 479 -6.43 26.79 0.63
N GLU A 480 -6.98 26.48 -0.52
CA GLU A 480 -8.38 26.78 -0.89
C GLU A 480 -9.36 26.05 0.03
N MET A 481 -9.08 24.78 0.37
CA MET A 481 -9.89 24.01 1.33
C MET A 481 -9.90 24.63 2.72
N LEU A 482 -8.76 25.16 3.19
CA LEU A 482 -8.70 25.85 4.49
C LEU A 482 -9.65 27.04 4.55
N GLU A 483 -9.74 27.81 3.49
CA GLU A 483 -10.64 28.97 3.38
C GLU A 483 -12.11 28.52 3.27
N ARG A 484 -12.40 27.59 2.37
CA ARG A 484 -13.75 27.05 2.13
C ARG A 484 -14.37 26.48 3.40
N PHE A 485 -13.62 25.65 4.14
CA PHE A 485 -14.10 25.03 5.36
C PHE A 485 -13.83 25.85 6.63
N LYS A 486 -13.34 27.08 6.50
CA LYS A 486 -13.05 27.99 7.62
C LYS A 486 -12.16 27.33 8.69
N ILE A 487 -11.16 26.60 8.26
CA ILE A 487 -10.18 25.98 9.17
C ILE A 487 -9.41 27.11 9.89
N PRO A 488 -9.35 27.09 11.23
CA PRO A 488 -8.91 28.24 12.01
C PRO A 488 -7.38 28.42 12.07
N TYR A 489 -6.60 27.70 11.30
CA TYR A 489 -5.13 27.82 11.25
C TYR A 489 -4.61 27.71 9.82
N LYS A 490 -3.37 28.15 9.62
CA LYS A 490 -2.67 28.04 8.34
C LYS A 490 -1.37 27.26 8.51
N PRO A 491 -1.00 26.41 7.55
CA PRO A 491 0.33 25.83 7.48
C PRO A 491 1.40 26.90 7.36
N ASP A 492 2.50 26.68 8.04
CA ASP A 492 3.58 27.65 8.20
C ASP A 492 4.95 27.00 8.00
N VAL A 493 5.26 25.95 8.76
CA VAL A 493 6.54 25.25 8.68
C VAL A 493 6.32 23.82 8.18
N MET A 494 7.04 23.45 7.11
CA MET A 494 7.07 22.07 6.64
C MET A 494 8.36 21.37 7.08
N ILE A 495 8.21 20.16 7.60
CA ILE A 495 9.29 19.22 7.91
C ILE A 495 9.24 18.12 6.87
N ASN A 496 10.27 18.00 6.03
CA ASN A 496 10.37 16.94 5.04
C ASN A 496 11.35 15.87 5.49
N PHE A 497 10.94 14.60 5.43
CA PHE A 497 11.81 13.46 5.73
C PHE A 497 11.90 12.52 4.54
N GLY A 498 13.00 12.60 3.81
CA GLY A 498 13.34 11.66 2.73
C GLY A 498 12.34 11.61 1.58
N SER A 499 11.53 12.66 1.38
CA SER A 499 10.54 12.70 0.32
C SER A 499 10.95 13.65 -0.80
N ASN A 500 10.80 13.20 -2.05
CA ASN A 500 10.91 14.01 -3.25
C ASN A 500 9.53 14.17 -3.90
N SER A 501 8.64 14.94 -3.23
CA SER A 501 7.23 15.08 -3.65
C SER A 501 7.09 15.78 -5.00
N VAL A 502 8.04 16.58 -5.42
CA VAL A 502 8.07 17.20 -6.76
C VAL A 502 8.11 16.14 -7.87
N MET A 503 8.80 15.02 -7.64
CA MET A 503 8.82 13.91 -8.60
C MET A 503 7.76 12.84 -8.35
N THR A 504 7.38 12.66 -7.08
CA THR A 504 6.51 11.51 -6.71
C THR A 504 5.02 11.85 -6.71
N MET A 505 4.64 13.10 -6.93
CA MET A 505 3.27 13.54 -7.18
C MET A 505 3.08 13.83 -8.67
N GLY A 506 1.84 13.91 -9.11
CA GLY A 506 1.52 14.31 -10.47
C GLY A 506 1.67 15.82 -10.66
N ASN A 507 2.02 16.26 -11.86
CA ASN A 507 2.15 17.65 -12.24
C ASN A 507 3.01 18.49 -11.29
N ALA A 508 4.32 18.41 -11.48
CA ALA A 508 5.32 19.03 -10.61
C ALA A 508 5.14 20.54 -10.43
N GLU A 509 4.71 21.25 -11.48
CA GLU A 509 4.47 22.70 -11.43
C GLU A 509 3.29 23.03 -10.52
N THR A 510 2.15 22.37 -10.71
CA THR A 510 0.95 22.57 -9.88
C THR A 510 1.22 22.30 -8.40
N VAL A 511 1.92 21.22 -8.08
CA VAL A 511 2.28 20.86 -6.69
C VAL A 511 3.24 21.91 -6.11
N THR A 512 4.21 22.35 -6.86
CA THR A 512 5.18 23.35 -6.39
C THR A 512 4.50 24.71 -6.15
N GLU A 513 3.74 25.23 -7.10
CA GLU A 513 3.16 26.56 -7.02
C GLU A 513 1.96 26.63 -6.06
N ASN A 514 1.08 25.64 -6.08
CA ASN A 514 -0.16 25.69 -5.32
C ASN A 514 -0.05 25.12 -3.90
N PHE A 515 0.99 24.34 -3.61
CA PHE A 515 1.16 23.73 -2.31
C PHE A 515 2.52 24.06 -1.66
N LEU A 516 3.64 23.60 -2.23
CA LEU A 516 4.93 23.65 -1.55
C LEU A 516 5.42 25.07 -1.28
N LYS A 517 5.28 25.98 -2.22
CA LYS A 517 5.67 27.41 -2.06
C LYS A 517 4.80 28.20 -1.08
N LYS A 518 3.69 27.61 -0.59
CA LYS A 518 2.80 28.27 0.38
C LYS A 518 3.32 28.19 1.82
N PHE A 519 4.29 27.33 2.09
CA PHE A 519 4.96 27.26 3.40
C PHE A 519 6.01 28.37 3.53
N ASN A 520 6.01 29.03 4.69
CA ASN A 520 6.95 30.10 4.96
C ASN A 520 8.38 29.60 5.19
N PHE A 521 8.51 28.39 5.77
CA PHE A 521 9.80 27.76 6.00
C PHE A 521 9.72 26.25 5.80
N ILE A 522 10.70 25.69 5.09
CA ILE A 522 10.80 24.26 4.79
C ILE A 522 12.18 23.77 5.17
N PHE A 523 12.28 22.81 6.07
CA PHE A 523 13.54 22.10 6.29
C PHE A 523 13.40 20.61 5.98
N SER A 524 14.48 20.02 5.48
CA SER A 524 14.48 18.65 4.97
C SER A 524 15.61 17.83 5.54
N PHE A 525 15.33 16.57 5.87
CA PHE A 525 16.32 15.52 6.12
C PHE A 525 16.47 14.69 4.86
N GLN A 526 17.68 14.64 4.30
CA GLN A 526 17.83 14.02 3.00
C GLN A 526 19.22 13.38 2.81
N LEU A 527 19.28 12.39 1.93
CA LEU A 527 20.51 11.73 1.52
C LEU A 527 21.22 12.49 0.39
N TYR A 528 20.45 13.09 -0.49
CA TYR A 528 20.88 13.87 -1.66
C TYR A 528 20.09 15.17 -1.73
N LEU A 529 20.62 16.18 -2.38
CA LEU A 529 19.83 17.35 -2.79
C LEU A 529 19.03 16.95 -4.04
N THR A 530 17.74 16.68 -3.85
CA THR A 530 16.84 16.24 -4.91
C THR A 530 16.08 17.43 -5.52
N GLU A 531 15.23 17.18 -6.51
CA GLU A 531 14.38 18.21 -7.12
C GLU A 531 13.50 18.94 -6.09
N PHE A 532 13.08 18.26 -5.02
CA PHE A 532 12.32 18.88 -3.94
C PHE A 532 13.15 19.93 -3.19
N GLU A 533 14.36 19.56 -2.78
CA GLU A 533 15.24 20.48 -2.07
C GLU A 533 15.63 21.67 -2.96
N GLU A 534 16.00 21.39 -4.22
CA GLU A 534 16.33 22.47 -5.17
C GLU A 534 15.17 23.44 -5.36
N ALA A 535 13.92 22.95 -5.43
CA ALA A 535 12.77 23.80 -5.68
C ALA A 535 12.35 24.65 -4.46
N VAL A 536 12.30 24.06 -3.25
CA VAL A 536 11.54 24.71 -2.15
C VAL A 536 12.20 24.70 -0.77
N ALA A 537 13.21 23.87 -0.49
CA ALA A 537 13.77 23.79 0.86
C ALA A 537 14.62 25.02 1.22
N ASP A 538 14.52 25.48 2.47
CA ASP A 538 15.32 26.56 3.05
C ASP A 538 16.57 26.04 3.75
N VAL A 539 16.45 24.92 4.47
CA VAL A 539 17.55 24.23 5.16
C VAL A 539 17.50 22.74 4.86
N VAL A 540 18.65 22.14 4.52
CA VAL A 540 18.73 20.69 4.30
C VAL A 540 19.77 20.08 5.24
N LEU A 541 19.36 19.06 5.98
CA LEU A 541 20.16 18.36 6.96
C LEU A 541 20.62 17.00 6.40
N PRO A 542 21.91 16.64 6.51
CA PRO A 542 22.45 15.38 6.03
C PRO A 542 22.02 14.22 6.93
N ASP A 543 21.17 13.33 6.41
CA ASP A 543 20.71 12.15 7.12
C ASP A 543 21.65 10.93 6.92
N THR A 544 21.62 10.02 7.88
CA THR A 544 22.28 8.71 7.78
C THR A 544 21.51 7.76 6.88
N CYS A 545 22.20 6.83 6.23
CA CYS A 545 21.55 5.73 5.54
C CYS A 545 21.35 4.52 6.47
N PHE A 546 20.66 3.48 5.99
CA PHE A 546 20.36 2.29 6.79
C PHE A 546 21.60 1.48 7.25
N LEU A 547 22.78 1.75 6.69
CA LEU A 547 24.05 1.14 7.09
C LEU A 547 24.75 1.92 8.22
N GLU A 548 24.25 3.12 8.55
CA GLU A 548 24.84 4.05 9.51
C GLU A 548 24.00 4.25 10.78
N ARG A 549 22.83 3.59 10.92
CA ARG A 549 21.89 3.87 12.02
C ARG A 549 21.20 2.65 12.60
N TYR A 550 20.70 2.82 13.81
CA TYR A 550 19.72 1.91 14.41
C TYR A 550 18.32 2.26 13.92
N THR A 551 17.58 1.22 13.53
CA THR A 551 16.15 1.34 13.42
C THR A 551 15.53 0.05 13.94
N PRO A 552 14.85 0.09 15.08
CA PRO A 552 14.07 -1.03 15.52
C PRO A 552 12.91 -1.18 14.54
N ALA A 553 13.07 -2.09 13.60
CA ALA A 553 12.00 -2.44 12.65
C ALA A 553 10.86 -3.16 13.37
N VAL A 554 10.50 -2.70 14.54
CA VAL A 554 9.50 -3.28 15.43
C VAL A 554 8.12 -3.20 14.82
N SER A 555 8.00 -2.44 13.74
CA SER A 555 6.67 -2.08 13.28
C SER A 555 5.89 -3.22 12.65
N PHE A 556 6.53 -4.21 12.04
CA PHE A 556 5.80 -5.18 11.24
C PHE A 556 6.52 -6.53 11.12
N PRO A 557 6.74 -7.25 12.21
CA PRO A 557 7.32 -8.58 12.07
C PRO A 557 6.45 -9.45 11.17
N SER A 558 5.13 -9.32 11.28
CA SER A 558 4.19 -10.07 10.48
C SER A 558 4.05 -9.61 9.03
N THR A 559 4.40 -8.37 8.68
CA THR A 559 4.16 -7.85 7.33
C THR A 559 5.38 -7.85 6.45
N PHE A 560 6.54 -7.50 6.99
CA PHE A 560 7.75 -7.33 6.21
C PHE A 560 8.82 -8.37 6.50
N SER A 561 8.68 -9.11 7.59
CA SER A 561 9.70 -10.01 8.09
C SER A 561 9.28 -11.46 8.12
N HIS A 562 7.97 -11.78 8.04
CA HIS A 562 7.56 -13.15 8.09
C HIS A 562 7.52 -13.79 6.70
N PRO A 563 8.01 -14.98 6.55
CA PRO A 563 7.72 -15.80 5.40
C PRO A 563 6.27 -16.22 5.45
N GLN A 564 5.75 -16.60 4.30
CA GLN A 564 4.37 -17.03 4.20
C GLN A 564 4.16 -18.46 4.61
N GLY A 565 2.89 -18.79 4.78
CA GLY A 565 2.50 -20.14 5.12
C GLY A 565 3.07 -20.58 6.45
N GLU A 566 3.58 -21.78 6.47
CA GLU A 566 3.99 -22.49 7.70
C GLU A 566 5.43 -22.23 8.15
N ASP A 567 6.14 -21.36 7.45
CA ASP A 567 7.50 -20.95 7.83
C ASP A 567 7.51 -20.22 9.18
N ASP A 568 8.67 -20.16 9.83
CA ASP A 568 8.85 -19.46 11.09
C ASP A 568 8.54 -17.97 11.00
N TRP A 569 8.16 -17.38 12.13
CA TRP A 569 8.19 -15.93 12.28
C TRP A 569 9.64 -15.44 12.17
N GLY A 570 9.84 -14.29 11.53
CA GLY A 570 11.17 -13.68 11.42
C GLY A 570 11.12 -12.19 11.67
N TRP A 571 12.16 -11.70 12.32
CA TRP A 571 12.34 -10.29 12.56
C TRP A 571 13.83 -9.91 12.55
N THR A 572 14.12 -8.73 12.02
CA THR A 572 15.48 -8.19 11.96
C THR A 572 15.48 -6.73 12.43
N ILE A 573 16.60 -6.28 12.96
CA ILE A 573 16.86 -4.86 13.24
C ILE A 573 17.77 -4.29 12.14
N ARG A 574 17.61 -3.03 11.82
CA ARG A 574 18.71 -2.27 11.23
C ARG A 574 19.66 -1.88 12.33
N GLN A 575 20.92 -2.17 12.14
CA GLN A 575 22.00 -1.76 13.04
C GLN A 575 23.13 -1.13 12.23
N PRO A 576 23.83 -0.13 12.77
CA PRO A 576 24.94 0.49 12.05
C PRO A 576 26.04 -0.53 11.79
N VAL A 577 26.58 -0.53 10.59
CA VAL A 577 27.73 -1.35 10.19
C VAL A 577 29.00 -0.55 10.35
N ILE A 578 28.89 0.77 10.24
CA ILE A 578 29.94 1.76 10.49
C ILE A 578 29.32 2.97 11.18
N GLU A 579 30.17 3.77 11.83
CA GLU A 579 29.77 5.10 12.31
C GLU A 579 29.37 6.01 11.15
N PRO A 580 28.45 6.97 11.37
CA PRO A 580 28.08 7.95 10.35
C PRO A 580 29.31 8.65 9.77
N LEU A 581 29.40 8.71 8.45
CA LEU A 581 30.48 9.40 7.78
C LEU A 581 30.24 10.90 7.72
N TYR A 582 31.31 11.69 7.79
CA TYR A 582 31.29 13.16 7.75
C TYR A 582 30.45 13.75 8.90
N GLU A 583 29.56 14.73 8.59
CA GLU A 583 28.70 15.39 9.55
C GLU A 583 27.26 14.86 9.53
N ARG A 584 27.03 13.64 8.99
CA ARG A 584 25.70 13.04 8.94
C ARG A 584 25.21 12.65 10.33
N ARG A 585 23.94 12.91 10.64
CA ARG A 585 23.32 12.54 11.93
C ARG A 585 21.99 11.81 11.67
N ASP A 586 21.63 10.89 12.57
CA ASP A 586 20.38 10.15 12.51
C ASP A 586 19.18 11.09 12.71
N PHE A 587 18.19 10.96 11.84
CA PHE A 587 16.94 11.72 11.92
C PHE A 587 16.32 11.71 13.31
N ASN A 588 16.24 10.54 13.99
CA ASN A 588 15.61 10.44 15.30
C ASN A 588 16.42 11.16 16.38
N GLU A 589 17.74 11.09 16.33
CA GLU A 589 18.62 11.85 17.24
C GLU A 589 18.43 13.36 17.07
N VAL A 590 18.39 13.82 15.83
CA VAL A 590 18.17 15.24 15.52
C VAL A 590 16.77 15.69 15.94
N MET A 591 15.74 14.86 15.79
CA MET A 591 14.38 15.20 16.26
C MET A 591 14.29 15.28 17.79
N ILE A 592 15.07 14.48 18.52
CA ILE A 592 15.19 14.59 19.99
C ILE A 592 15.91 15.89 20.36
N ASP A 593 17.00 16.25 19.69
CA ASP A 593 17.75 17.51 19.90
C ASP A 593 16.84 18.73 19.66
N ILE A 594 16.07 18.74 18.57
CA ILE A 594 15.07 19.78 18.29
C ILE A 594 14.03 19.84 19.42
N ALA A 595 13.53 18.67 19.86
CA ALA A 595 12.54 18.63 20.95
C ALA A 595 13.11 19.14 22.28
N GLU A 596 14.38 18.89 22.58
CA GLU A 596 15.08 19.41 23.75
C GLU A 596 15.24 20.93 23.65
N ARG A 597 15.75 21.47 22.53
CA ARG A 597 15.92 22.93 22.30
C ARG A 597 14.58 23.69 22.35
N LEU A 598 13.48 23.02 21.99
CA LEU A 598 12.11 23.55 22.10
C LEU A 598 11.52 23.41 23.54
N GLY A 599 12.17 22.68 24.45
CA GLY A 599 11.66 22.38 25.78
C GLY A 599 10.43 21.47 25.79
N ILE A 600 10.28 20.58 24.77
CA ILE A 600 9.12 19.69 24.64
C ILE A 600 9.48 18.20 24.69
N HIS A 601 10.73 17.83 24.99
CA HIS A 601 11.19 16.44 24.96
C HIS A 601 10.40 15.52 25.90
N GLY A 602 9.99 15.97 27.09
CA GLY A 602 9.10 15.18 27.95
C GLY A 602 7.77 14.85 27.27
N LYS A 603 7.15 15.82 26.59
CA LYS A 603 5.92 15.59 25.81
C LYS A 603 6.16 14.71 24.58
N TYR A 604 7.34 14.81 23.96
CA TYR A 604 7.78 13.95 22.89
C TYR A 604 7.84 12.49 23.37
N PHE A 605 8.48 12.22 24.51
CA PHE A 605 8.59 10.87 25.09
C PHE A 605 7.24 10.34 25.54
N LYS A 606 6.37 11.19 26.10
CA LYS A 606 4.99 10.81 26.37
C LYS A 606 4.26 10.42 25.09
N GLY A 607 4.43 11.17 24.01
CA GLY A 607 3.88 10.85 22.69
C GLY A 607 4.34 9.49 22.16
N LEU A 608 5.59 9.11 22.40
CA LEU A 608 6.09 7.77 22.07
C LEU A 608 5.46 6.70 22.95
N ASN A 609 5.48 6.86 24.28
CA ASN A 609 4.87 5.89 25.21
C ASN A 609 3.40 5.61 24.85
N ASP A 610 2.61 6.66 24.62
CA ASP A 610 1.19 6.54 24.26
C ASP A 610 0.94 5.90 22.90
N SER A 611 1.89 6.02 21.97
CA SER A 611 1.68 5.61 20.57
C SER A 611 2.19 4.22 20.28
N ILE A 612 3.24 3.78 20.95
CA ILE A 612 3.87 2.48 20.71
C ILE A 612 2.95 1.36 21.18
N GLY A 613 2.30 1.54 22.33
CA GLY A 613 1.37 0.58 22.90
C GLY A 613 0.18 0.25 22.00
N ILE A 614 -0.43 1.26 21.38
CA ILE A 614 -1.63 1.09 20.55
C ILE A 614 -1.36 0.20 19.33
N ARG A 615 -0.17 0.27 18.76
CA ARG A 615 0.17 -0.46 17.52
C ARG A 615 0.71 -1.87 17.72
N TYR A 616 1.16 -2.20 18.94
CA TYR A 616 1.84 -3.47 19.21
C TYR A 616 1.15 -4.34 20.28
N GLY A 617 -0.11 -4.05 20.57
CA GLY A 617 -0.91 -4.89 21.44
C GLY A 617 -0.86 -4.53 22.92
N GLY A 618 -0.72 -3.26 23.23
CA GLY A 618 -0.83 -2.77 24.60
C GLY A 618 0.13 -1.64 24.93
N GLU A 619 0.00 -1.05 26.09
CA GLU A 619 0.95 -0.06 26.60
C GLU A 619 2.35 -0.69 26.78
N MET A 620 3.38 0.16 26.73
CA MET A 620 4.72 -0.27 27.14
C MET A 620 4.73 -0.72 28.61
N GLU A 621 5.48 -1.77 28.91
CA GLU A 621 5.71 -2.19 30.28
C GLU A 621 6.32 -1.05 31.08
N PRO A 622 5.92 -0.85 32.36
CA PRO A 622 6.35 0.29 33.15
C PRO A 622 7.86 0.50 33.19
N GLU A 623 8.63 -0.57 33.25
CA GLU A 623 10.10 -0.52 33.28
C GLU A 623 10.73 -0.09 31.95
N ASN A 624 10.00 -0.18 30.86
CA ASN A 624 10.46 0.22 29.52
C ASN A 624 9.98 1.63 29.14
N LYS A 625 9.03 2.22 29.90
CA LYS A 625 8.54 3.57 29.60
C LYS A 625 9.64 4.62 29.68
N LEU A 626 9.58 5.57 28.77
CA LEU A 626 10.44 6.77 28.76
C LEU A 626 9.96 7.74 29.84
N VAL A 627 10.89 8.51 30.41
CA VAL A 627 10.58 9.55 31.42
C VAL A 627 9.89 10.73 30.71
N GLU A 628 8.71 11.09 31.20
CA GLU A 628 7.83 12.07 30.55
C GLU A 628 7.88 13.49 31.15
N ASP A 629 8.49 13.64 32.31
CA ASP A 629 8.49 14.90 33.07
C ASP A 629 9.57 15.91 32.62
N GLY A 630 10.37 15.53 31.61
CA GLY A 630 11.45 16.34 31.08
C GLY A 630 12.73 16.35 31.91
N SER A 631 12.81 15.54 32.98
CA SER A 631 14.03 15.43 33.79
C SER A 631 15.16 14.62 33.13
N VAL A 632 14.85 13.86 32.10
CA VAL A 632 15.79 13.01 31.35
C VAL A 632 15.63 13.26 29.85
N VAL A 633 16.75 13.40 29.16
CA VAL A 633 16.82 13.35 27.70
C VAL A 633 17.28 11.95 27.30
N HIS A 634 16.37 11.13 26.78
CA HIS A 634 16.68 9.79 26.29
C HIS A 634 17.41 9.86 24.97
N THR A 635 18.49 9.10 24.80
CA THR A 635 19.16 8.92 23.52
C THR A 635 18.34 8.00 22.60
N TRP A 636 18.56 8.08 21.32
CA TRP A 636 17.88 7.18 20.36
C TRP A 636 18.23 5.71 20.62
N GLU A 637 19.47 5.42 21.01
CA GLU A 637 19.90 4.06 21.37
C GLU A 637 19.18 3.51 22.60
N ASP A 638 19.00 4.33 23.67
CA ASP A 638 18.21 3.95 24.85
C ASP A 638 16.74 3.69 24.48
N ILE A 639 16.16 4.52 23.62
CA ILE A 639 14.80 4.32 23.12
C ILE A 639 14.69 2.99 22.35
N CYS A 640 15.66 2.69 21.49
CA CYS A 640 15.70 1.42 20.76
C CYS A 640 15.79 0.22 21.70
N ASP A 641 16.67 0.26 22.72
CA ASP A 641 16.82 -0.82 23.69
C ASP A 641 15.52 -1.10 24.43
N ARG A 642 14.85 -0.05 24.93
CA ARG A 642 13.58 -0.16 25.64
C ARG A 642 12.45 -0.72 24.78
N LEU A 643 12.36 -0.26 23.53
CA LEU A 643 11.36 -0.75 22.58
C LEU A 643 11.56 -2.23 22.26
N ILE A 644 12.79 -2.66 22.10
CA ILE A 644 13.13 -4.06 21.82
C ILE A 644 12.80 -4.93 23.04
N ARG A 645 13.18 -4.51 24.26
CA ARG A 645 12.81 -5.20 25.50
C ARG A 645 11.30 -5.29 25.71
N ASP A 646 10.59 -4.22 25.42
CA ASP A 646 9.13 -4.23 25.51
C ASP A 646 8.50 -5.24 24.56
N ARG A 647 9.08 -5.40 23.36
CA ARG A 647 8.55 -6.28 22.32
C ARG A 647 8.92 -7.73 22.49
N PHE A 648 10.19 -8.01 22.83
CA PHE A 648 10.75 -9.36 22.83
C PHE A 648 10.99 -9.92 24.21
N GLY A 649 10.76 -9.17 25.27
CA GLY A 649 11.03 -9.53 26.66
C GLY A 649 12.28 -8.85 27.22
N LYS A 650 12.27 -8.59 28.52
CA LYS A 650 13.30 -7.81 29.20
C LYS A 650 14.74 -8.27 29.01
N GLU A 651 14.95 -9.59 28.75
CA GLU A 651 16.27 -10.18 28.54
C GLU A 651 16.80 -9.96 27.12
N HIS A 652 15.97 -9.48 26.19
CA HIS A 652 16.27 -9.39 24.77
C HIS A 652 16.43 -7.94 24.29
N GLY A 653 17.27 -7.15 24.97
CA GLY A 653 17.54 -5.77 24.58
C GLY A 653 18.47 -5.64 23.38
N LEU A 654 18.93 -4.42 23.11
CA LEU A 654 19.72 -4.07 21.93
C LEU A 654 21.00 -4.89 21.79
N GLU A 655 21.72 -5.17 22.87
CA GLU A 655 22.92 -6.00 22.84
C GLU A 655 22.66 -7.46 22.45
N HIS A 656 21.52 -8.00 22.83
CA HIS A 656 21.09 -9.31 22.39
C HIS A 656 20.85 -9.31 20.87
N VAL A 657 20.19 -8.27 20.37
CA VAL A 657 19.90 -8.11 18.94
C VAL A 657 21.18 -7.94 18.11
N LYS A 658 22.13 -7.13 18.59
CA LYS A 658 23.42 -6.95 17.92
C LYS A 658 24.16 -8.28 17.71
N LYS A 659 24.09 -9.20 18.66
CA LYS A 659 24.71 -10.53 18.56
C LYS A 659 23.93 -11.48 17.67
N ARG A 660 22.61 -11.47 17.79
CA ARG A 660 21.71 -12.41 17.11
C ARG A 660 21.49 -12.05 15.64
N GLY A 661 21.34 -10.75 15.34
CA GLY A 661 21.10 -10.24 14.00
C GLY A 661 19.70 -10.54 13.45
N VAL A 662 19.27 -11.79 13.50
CA VAL A 662 17.96 -12.27 13.07
C VAL A 662 17.26 -13.01 14.21
N PHE A 663 16.00 -12.69 14.43
CA PHE A 663 15.13 -13.42 15.35
C PHE A 663 14.21 -14.33 14.55
N THR A 664 14.11 -15.59 14.94
CA THR A 664 13.16 -16.53 14.38
C THR A 664 12.50 -17.33 15.51
N TRP A 665 11.22 -17.61 15.33
CA TRP A 665 10.47 -18.46 16.24
C TRP A 665 9.32 -19.17 15.51
N PRO A 666 8.94 -20.38 15.97
CA PRO A 666 7.93 -21.17 15.29
C PRO A 666 6.56 -20.49 15.22
N LYS A 667 5.88 -20.62 14.09
CA LYS A 667 4.46 -20.33 13.97
C LYS A 667 3.65 -21.51 14.47
N LYS A 668 2.57 -21.20 15.17
CA LYS A 668 1.52 -22.18 15.41
C LYS A 668 0.66 -22.34 14.15
N LYS A 669 0.27 -23.56 13.80
CA LYS A 669 -0.55 -23.82 12.61
C LYS A 669 -1.90 -23.11 12.68
N GLU A 670 -2.51 -23.05 13.86
CA GLU A 670 -3.75 -22.31 14.09
C GLU A 670 -3.59 -20.79 13.88
N ASP A 671 -2.40 -20.23 14.02
CA ASP A 671 -2.13 -18.82 13.71
C ASP A 671 -1.97 -18.58 12.20
N VAL A 672 -1.45 -19.59 11.48
CA VAL A 672 -1.33 -19.54 10.00
C VAL A 672 -2.71 -19.60 9.36
N TYR A 673 -3.53 -20.55 9.80
CA TYR A 673 -4.88 -20.80 9.27
C TYR A 673 -5.97 -20.19 10.15
N TRP A 674 -5.71 -19.04 10.76
CA TRP A 674 -6.50 -18.38 11.79
C TRP A 674 -7.99 -18.26 11.47
N LYS A 675 -8.35 -18.06 10.21
CA LYS A 675 -9.74 -17.90 9.78
C LYS A 675 -10.61 -19.13 10.15
N TRP A 676 -10.02 -20.31 10.16
CA TRP A 676 -10.69 -21.57 10.46
C TRP A 676 -10.76 -21.86 11.95
N PHE A 677 -10.19 -21.00 12.79
CA PHE A 677 -10.24 -21.05 14.25
C PHE A 677 -10.85 -19.79 14.86
N ASN A 678 -11.53 -18.98 14.03
CA ASN A 678 -12.15 -17.72 14.43
C ASN A 678 -13.58 -17.63 13.85
N PRO A 679 -14.61 -17.20 14.64
CA PRO A 679 -16.00 -17.10 14.16
C PRO A 679 -16.23 -15.93 13.19
N SER A 680 -15.20 -15.27 12.76
CA SER A 680 -15.26 -14.08 11.92
C SER A 680 -15.71 -14.37 10.50
N ARG A 681 -16.34 -13.37 9.89
CA ARG A 681 -16.79 -13.33 8.51
C ARG A 681 -16.11 -12.20 7.75
N VAL A 682 -15.98 -12.36 6.44
CA VAL A 682 -15.54 -11.28 5.53
C VAL A 682 -16.67 -10.86 4.62
N PRO A 683 -16.74 -9.61 4.18
CA PRO A 683 -17.83 -9.15 3.35
C PRO A 683 -17.67 -9.59 1.88
N ILE A 684 -18.77 -9.99 1.26
CA ILE A 684 -18.98 -10.03 -0.20
C ILE A 684 -20.13 -9.11 -0.59
N TYR A 685 -20.78 -8.50 0.40
CA TYR A 685 -21.79 -7.44 0.30
C TYR A 685 -21.41 -6.32 1.27
N PHE A 686 -21.37 -5.07 0.79
CA PHE A 686 -20.72 -3.96 1.49
C PHE A 686 -21.74 -2.91 1.97
N GLU A 687 -22.59 -3.27 2.94
CA GLU A 687 -23.53 -2.31 3.59
C GLU A 687 -22.78 -1.06 4.07
N TYR A 688 -21.53 -1.20 4.54
CA TYR A 688 -20.69 -0.11 4.99
C TYR A 688 -20.55 1.03 3.97
N PHE A 689 -20.51 0.72 2.67
CA PHE A 689 -20.41 1.76 1.64
C PHE A 689 -21.72 2.50 1.42
N ILE A 690 -22.88 1.86 1.66
CA ILE A 690 -24.17 2.55 1.67
C ILE A 690 -24.19 3.58 2.80
N ASP A 691 -23.82 3.16 4.02
CA ASP A 691 -23.73 4.04 5.19
C ASP A 691 -22.74 5.19 4.97
N SER A 692 -21.56 4.87 4.41
CA SER A 692 -20.54 5.87 4.13
C SER A 692 -21.05 6.93 3.16
N ARG A 693 -21.70 6.51 2.06
CA ARG A 693 -22.29 7.45 1.09
C ARG A 693 -23.29 8.40 1.75
N GLU A 694 -24.25 7.88 2.49
CA GLU A 694 -25.29 8.71 3.13
C GLU A 694 -24.71 9.71 4.12
N LYS A 695 -23.75 9.27 4.93
CA LYS A 695 -23.12 10.13 5.94
C LYS A 695 -22.20 11.19 5.33
N ILE A 696 -21.46 10.83 4.28
CA ILE A 696 -20.57 11.75 3.59
C ILE A 696 -21.36 12.79 2.80
N THR A 697 -22.36 12.38 2.03
CA THR A 697 -23.19 13.32 1.25
C THR A 697 -23.91 14.29 2.18
N LYS A 698 -24.45 13.84 3.30
CA LYS A 698 -25.04 14.72 4.31
C LYS A 698 -24.02 15.74 4.84
N LEU A 699 -22.77 15.33 5.10
CA LEU A 699 -21.73 16.25 5.53
C LEU A 699 -21.42 17.30 4.46
N TRP A 700 -21.33 16.88 3.20
CA TRP A 700 -21.06 17.77 2.07
C TRP A 700 -22.19 18.76 1.82
N ASP A 701 -23.44 18.31 1.88
CA ASP A 701 -24.64 19.19 1.79
C ASP A 701 -24.60 20.28 2.88
N GLU A 702 -24.23 19.90 4.10
CA GLU A 702 -24.14 20.83 5.23
C GLU A 702 -23.00 21.86 5.07
N PHE A 703 -21.88 21.46 4.48
CA PHE A 703 -20.68 22.31 4.32
C PHE A 703 -20.50 22.91 2.93
N GLY A 704 -21.39 22.60 1.99
CA GLY A 704 -21.29 23.08 0.61
C GLY A 704 -20.04 22.57 -0.10
N GLY A 705 -19.73 21.29 0.06
CA GLY A 705 -18.52 20.67 -0.48
C GLY A 705 -18.69 19.99 -1.83
N ASP A 706 -19.90 19.72 -2.28
CA ASP A 706 -20.17 18.94 -3.49
C ASP A 706 -19.60 19.61 -4.75
N ASP A 707 -19.77 20.91 -4.88
CA ASP A 707 -19.23 21.69 -6.00
C ASP A 707 -17.69 21.86 -5.95
N PHE A 708 -17.09 21.57 -4.80
CA PHE A 708 -15.64 21.65 -4.61
C PHE A 708 -14.92 20.36 -4.97
N PHE A 709 -15.51 19.22 -4.65
CA PHE A 709 -14.83 17.93 -4.78
C PHE A 709 -15.20 17.15 -6.04
N ASP A 710 -16.33 17.39 -6.66
CA ASP A 710 -16.80 16.73 -7.89
C ASP A 710 -16.51 15.21 -7.93
N LEU A 711 -16.82 14.52 -6.81
CA LEU A 711 -16.64 13.08 -6.67
C LEU A 711 -17.94 12.35 -6.98
N ASP A 712 -17.84 11.25 -7.72
CA ASP A 712 -18.97 10.38 -8.02
C ASP A 712 -19.32 9.49 -6.82
N TRP A 713 -20.12 10.00 -5.88
CA TRP A 713 -20.59 9.27 -4.71
C TRP A 713 -21.47 8.06 -5.04
N SER A 714 -21.97 7.94 -6.28
CA SER A 714 -22.74 6.76 -6.71
C SER A 714 -21.89 5.49 -6.73
N ARG A 715 -20.58 5.65 -6.70
CA ARG A 715 -19.62 4.52 -6.63
C ARG A 715 -19.57 3.83 -5.27
N PHE A 716 -20.09 4.47 -4.22
CA PHE A 716 -20.27 3.84 -2.91
C PHE A 716 -21.54 2.98 -2.92
N LYS A 717 -21.37 1.68 -3.21
CA LYS A 717 -22.46 0.68 -3.37
C LYS A 717 -22.19 -0.55 -2.53
N ALA A 718 -23.19 -1.42 -2.41
CA ALA A 718 -23.05 -2.69 -1.69
C ALA A 718 -22.46 -3.83 -2.51
N LEU A 719 -22.47 -3.77 -3.83
CA LEU A 719 -21.96 -4.81 -4.73
C LEU A 719 -20.89 -4.25 -5.64
N ALA A 720 -19.86 -5.07 -5.86
CA ALA A 720 -18.74 -4.73 -6.72
C ALA A 720 -19.18 -4.44 -8.15
N ASP A 721 -18.62 -3.40 -8.73
CA ASP A 721 -18.94 -2.97 -10.09
C ASP A 721 -17.68 -2.45 -10.79
N TRP A 722 -17.65 -2.53 -12.11
CA TRP A 722 -16.60 -1.92 -12.91
C TRP A 722 -17.16 -0.73 -13.70
N TYR A 723 -16.34 0.29 -13.87
CA TYR A 723 -16.61 1.45 -14.70
C TYR A 723 -15.34 1.92 -15.40
N PRO A 724 -15.48 2.55 -16.58
CA PRO A 724 -14.34 2.98 -17.38
C PRO A 724 -13.53 4.07 -16.68
N CYS A 725 -12.23 4.06 -16.93
CA CYS A 725 -11.32 5.13 -16.54
C CYS A 725 -11.35 6.28 -17.56
N PRO A 726 -10.89 7.50 -17.23
CA PRO A 726 -10.81 8.62 -18.17
C PRO A 726 -10.09 8.28 -19.47
N THR A 727 -9.04 7.47 -19.41
CA THR A 727 -8.33 6.99 -20.60
C THR A 727 -9.20 6.19 -21.58
N HIS A 728 -10.32 5.59 -21.11
CA HIS A 728 -11.26 4.85 -21.95
C HIS A 728 -12.38 5.73 -22.54
N THR A 729 -12.66 6.87 -21.88
CA THR A 729 -13.76 7.76 -22.25
C THR A 729 -13.32 8.97 -23.08
N GLU A 730 -12.01 9.15 -23.29
CA GLU A 730 -11.49 10.18 -24.19
C GLU A 730 -11.92 9.91 -25.63
N THR A 731 -12.52 10.90 -26.26
CA THR A 731 -13.14 10.77 -27.59
C THR A 731 -12.39 11.52 -28.71
N ASP A 732 -11.41 12.37 -28.35
CA ASP A 732 -10.60 13.03 -29.37
C ASP A 732 -9.68 12.02 -30.06
N PRO A 733 -9.87 11.77 -31.37
CA PRO A 733 -9.09 10.78 -32.09
C PRO A 733 -7.59 11.10 -32.20
N ALA A 734 -7.19 12.32 -31.89
CA ALA A 734 -5.77 12.68 -31.84
C ALA A 734 -5.04 11.99 -30.69
N TYR A 735 -5.73 11.70 -29.58
CA TYR A 735 -5.19 11.04 -28.42
C TYR A 735 -5.54 9.55 -28.46
N ASP A 736 -4.86 8.77 -29.27
CA ASP A 736 -5.19 7.38 -29.62
C ASP A 736 -4.38 6.32 -28.87
N MET A 737 -3.48 6.75 -27.93
CA MET A 737 -2.62 5.84 -27.18
C MET A 737 -2.97 5.83 -25.70
N HIS A 738 -2.83 4.67 -25.03
CA HIS A 738 -2.89 4.49 -23.59
C HIS A 738 -1.48 4.44 -23.02
N ALA A 739 -1.07 5.46 -22.28
CA ALA A 739 0.25 5.51 -21.65
C ALA A 739 0.16 5.14 -20.17
N PHE A 740 1.05 4.30 -19.70
CA PHE A 740 1.14 3.89 -18.28
C PHE A 740 2.59 3.71 -17.87
N TYR A 741 2.84 3.69 -16.56
CA TYR A 741 4.16 3.37 -16.05
C TYR A 741 4.27 1.98 -15.41
N TRP A 742 5.46 1.42 -15.43
CA TRP A 742 5.80 0.14 -14.80
C TRP A 742 7.00 0.26 -13.87
N ARG A 743 7.24 -0.74 -13.03
CA ARG A 743 8.34 -0.76 -12.05
C ARG A 743 9.51 -1.59 -12.56
N ALA A 744 10.65 -0.95 -12.82
CA ALA A 744 11.91 -1.62 -13.12
C ALA A 744 12.45 -2.36 -11.88
N VAL A 745 13.03 -3.56 -12.06
CA VAL A 745 13.61 -4.36 -10.98
C VAL A 745 14.83 -3.67 -10.37
N MET A 746 15.61 -2.96 -11.19
CA MET A 746 16.81 -2.25 -10.80
C MET A 746 16.53 -1.00 -9.96
N HIS A 747 15.32 -0.42 -10.08
CA HIS A 747 15.04 0.86 -9.44
C HIS A 747 13.95 0.80 -8.36
N CYS A 748 14.03 1.71 -7.40
CA CYS A 748 13.04 1.88 -6.34
C CYS A 748 12.83 3.38 -6.07
N ASN A 749 11.63 3.86 -6.33
CA ASN A 749 11.26 5.26 -6.17
C ASN A 749 12.21 6.20 -6.93
N SER A 750 12.36 7.44 -6.51
CA SER A 750 13.25 8.46 -7.09
C SER A 750 14.68 8.45 -6.51
N MET A 751 15.14 7.36 -5.89
CA MET A 751 16.39 7.37 -5.13
C MET A 751 17.54 6.58 -5.77
N THR A 752 17.19 5.52 -6.48
CA THR A 752 18.19 4.54 -6.91
C THR A 752 18.79 4.80 -8.28
N GLN A 753 18.25 5.74 -9.03
CA GLN A 753 18.76 6.17 -10.34
C GLN A 753 20.12 6.85 -10.23
N GLN A 754 20.43 7.42 -9.06
CA GLN A 754 21.75 8.01 -8.78
C GLN A 754 22.83 6.94 -8.53
N ASN A 755 22.49 5.65 -8.34
CA ASN A 755 23.46 4.59 -8.11
C ASN A 755 24.12 4.15 -9.45
N PRO A 756 25.45 4.29 -9.63
CA PRO A 756 26.11 4.04 -10.91
C PRO A 756 26.04 2.57 -11.36
N TYR A 757 26.04 1.61 -10.44
CA TYR A 757 25.93 0.19 -10.79
C TYR A 757 24.54 -0.16 -11.32
N LEU A 758 23.49 0.43 -10.72
CA LEU A 758 22.12 0.22 -11.16
C LEU A 758 21.84 0.97 -12.46
N ASP A 759 22.44 2.13 -12.63
CA ASP A 759 22.35 2.90 -13.87
C ASP A 759 23.03 2.15 -15.04
N GLU A 760 24.24 1.63 -14.85
CA GLU A 760 24.95 0.84 -15.87
C GLU A 760 24.13 -0.36 -16.35
N ILE A 761 23.58 -1.15 -15.39
CA ILE A 761 22.69 -2.27 -15.73
C ILE A 761 21.42 -1.78 -16.47
N SER A 762 20.89 -0.62 -16.07
CA SER A 762 19.67 -0.07 -16.67
C SER A 762 19.91 0.49 -18.09
N GLN A 763 21.13 0.89 -18.41
CA GLN A 763 21.51 1.31 -19.77
C GLN A 763 21.62 0.10 -20.73
N GLU A 764 21.94 -1.08 -20.20
CA GLU A 764 21.96 -2.33 -20.96
C GLU A 764 20.54 -2.89 -21.21
N ASP A 765 19.55 -2.48 -20.42
CA ASP A 765 18.14 -2.84 -20.64
C ASP A 765 17.50 -1.85 -21.63
N PRO A 766 17.05 -2.28 -22.82
CA PRO A 766 16.54 -1.37 -23.85
C PRO A 766 15.25 -0.65 -23.45
N TYR A 767 14.63 -1.03 -22.33
CA TYR A 767 13.30 -0.53 -21.96
C TYR A 767 13.27 0.40 -20.74
N VAL A 768 14.30 0.38 -19.89
CA VAL A 768 14.26 1.11 -18.62
C VAL A 768 14.22 2.64 -18.81
N TYR A 769 14.97 3.17 -19.78
CA TYR A 769 14.99 4.61 -20.06
C TYR A 769 14.22 5.02 -21.32
N ALA A 770 13.46 4.10 -21.91
CA ALA A 770 12.73 4.31 -23.14
C ALA A 770 11.20 4.34 -22.95
N ILE A 771 10.52 4.78 -23.98
CA ILE A 771 9.09 4.61 -24.16
C ILE A 771 8.88 3.33 -24.97
N GLN A 772 8.33 2.28 -24.35
CA GLN A 772 8.02 1.04 -25.06
C GLN A 772 6.76 1.22 -25.92
N ILE A 773 6.82 0.77 -27.16
CA ILE A 773 5.71 0.83 -28.11
C ILE A 773 5.66 -0.46 -28.94
N HIS A 774 4.46 -0.94 -29.25
CA HIS A 774 4.29 -2.10 -30.13
C HIS A 774 4.80 -1.80 -31.55
N ASP A 775 5.55 -2.76 -32.14
CA ASP A 775 6.18 -2.63 -33.44
C ASP A 775 5.19 -2.23 -34.55
N ARG A 776 4.01 -2.85 -34.58
CA ARG A 776 2.93 -2.51 -35.51
C ARG A 776 2.45 -1.08 -35.34
N THR A 777 2.19 -0.67 -34.12
CA THR A 777 1.71 0.70 -33.79
C THR A 777 2.77 1.74 -34.16
N ALA A 778 4.05 1.45 -33.91
CA ALA A 778 5.14 2.34 -34.29
C ALA A 778 5.19 2.55 -35.82
N LYS A 779 5.03 1.44 -36.62
CA LYS A 779 4.95 1.52 -38.09
C LYS A 779 3.77 2.37 -38.58
N GLU A 780 2.59 2.18 -37.97
CA GLU A 780 1.39 2.97 -38.28
C GLU A 780 1.62 4.47 -38.08
N LYS A 781 2.41 4.83 -37.03
CA LYS A 781 2.77 6.21 -36.69
C LYS A 781 4.04 6.73 -37.37
N GLY A 782 4.68 5.92 -38.22
CA GLY A 782 5.92 6.28 -38.92
C GLY A 782 7.12 6.46 -37.99
N LEU A 783 7.13 5.75 -36.84
CA LEU A 783 8.20 5.77 -35.84
C LEU A 783 9.14 4.57 -36.01
N SER A 784 10.41 4.80 -35.69
CA SER A 784 11.48 3.82 -35.71
C SER A 784 12.13 3.70 -34.34
N ASN A 785 12.80 2.58 -34.05
CA ASN A 785 13.54 2.38 -32.81
C ASN A 785 14.57 3.47 -32.62
N GLY A 786 14.59 4.12 -31.45
CA GLY A 786 15.48 5.21 -31.10
C GLY A 786 14.99 6.60 -31.50
N ASP A 787 13.85 6.74 -32.19
CA ASP A 787 13.29 8.05 -32.48
C ASP A 787 12.90 8.78 -31.19
N TRP A 788 13.26 10.07 -31.13
CA TRP A 788 12.81 10.95 -30.04
C TRP A 788 11.39 11.44 -30.35
N VAL A 789 10.53 11.37 -29.30
CA VAL A 789 9.11 11.69 -29.40
C VAL A 789 8.65 12.54 -28.24
N TRP A 790 7.54 13.23 -28.47
CA TRP A 790 6.71 13.78 -27.41
C TRP A 790 5.52 12.87 -27.17
N MET A 791 5.19 12.64 -25.87
CA MET A 791 3.88 12.17 -25.43
C MET A 791 3.15 13.34 -24.81
N GLU A 792 1.94 13.64 -25.22
CA GLU A 792 1.12 14.76 -24.79
C GLU A 792 -0.27 14.29 -24.41
N ASN A 793 -0.76 14.71 -23.22
CA ASN A 793 -2.12 14.42 -22.78
C ASN A 793 -3.13 15.47 -23.27
N PRO A 794 -4.47 15.27 -23.15
CA PRO A 794 -5.48 16.24 -23.60
C PRO A 794 -5.40 17.60 -22.90
N GLN A 795 -4.82 17.69 -21.72
CA GLN A 795 -4.62 18.92 -20.97
C GLN A 795 -3.42 19.76 -21.46
N GLY A 796 -2.62 19.19 -22.39
CA GLY A 796 -1.45 19.84 -22.99
C GLY A 796 -0.14 19.61 -22.26
N HIS A 797 -0.14 18.81 -21.17
CA HIS A 797 1.09 18.38 -20.53
C HIS A 797 1.83 17.39 -21.44
N ARG A 798 3.15 17.53 -21.52
CA ARG A 798 3.94 16.69 -22.42
C ARG A 798 5.30 16.32 -21.86
N VAL A 799 5.71 15.12 -22.15
CA VAL A 799 7.04 14.58 -21.78
C VAL A 799 7.78 14.07 -23.00
N LYS A 800 9.11 14.17 -22.97
CA LYS A 800 10.00 13.78 -24.08
C LYS A 800 10.75 12.49 -23.73
N GLY A 801 10.85 11.58 -24.69
CA GLY A 801 11.65 10.36 -24.56
C GLY A 801 11.97 9.76 -25.92
N TRP A 802 12.78 8.71 -25.95
CA TRP A 802 13.03 7.94 -27.15
C TRP A 802 12.26 6.62 -27.13
N VAL A 803 11.86 6.11 -28.31
CA VAL A 803 11.04 4.90 -28.42
C VAL A 803 11.89 3.64 -28.51
N ALA A 804 11.47 2.59 -27.79
CA ALA A 804 11.95 1.23 -27.96
C ALA A 804 10.83 0.33 -28.47
N LEU A 805 11.08 -0.35 -29.58
CA LEU A 805 10.10 -1.24 -30.20
C LEU A 805 10.07 -2.60 -29.51
N THR A 806 8.88 -3.15 -29.33
CA THR A 806 8.69 -4.48 -28.76
C THR A 806 7.37 -5.10 -29.22
N GLU A 807 7.31 -6.43 -29.34
CA GLU A 807 6.05 -7.17 -29.52
C GLU A 807 5.41 -7.55 -28.16
N GLY A 808 6.12 -7.29 -27.06
CA GLY A 808 5.71 -7.61 -25.69
C GLY A 808 4.86 -6.55 -25.03
N ILE A 809 4.06 -5.79 -25.77
CA ILE A 809 3.09 -4.81 -25.24
C ILE A 809 1.82 -4.85 -26.09
N GLU A 810 0.67 -4.60 -25.47
CA GLU A 810 -0.59 -4.45 -26.19
C GLU A 810 -0.50 -3.32 -27.23
N PRO A 811 -1.00 -3.52 -28.47
CA PRO A 811 -1.10 -2.43 -29.45
C PRO A 811 -1.83 -1.21 -28.89
N HIS A 812 -1.44 -0.02 -29.36
CA HIS A 812 -1.95 1.28 -28.85
C HIS A 812 -1.69 1.57 -27.37
N HIS A 813 -0.75 0.84 -26.74
CA HIS A 813 -0.24 1.13 -25.41
C HIS A 813 1.21 1.63 -25.46
N LEU A 814 1.55 2.48 -24.47
CA LEU A 814 2.90 2.98 -24.23
C LEU A 814 3.29 2.70 -22.77
N ALA A 815 4.44 2.09 -22.57
CA ALA A 815 4.93 1.79 -21.23
C ALA A 815 6.23 2.53 -20.92
N VAL A 816 6.32 3.14 -19.74
CA VAL A 816 7.46 3.92 -19.27
C VAL A 816 7.89 3.42 -17.89
N ALA A 817 9.20 3.34 -17.63
CA ALA A 817 9.66 3.01 -16.28
C ALA A 817 9.38 4.16 -15.30
N ALA A 818 8.78 3.82 -14.16
CA ALA A 818 8.38 4.81 -13.15
C ALA A 818 9.57 5.52 -12.51
N VAL A 819 9.38 6.79 -12.18
CA VAL A 819 10.29 7.65 -11.39
C VAL A 819 11.68 7.80 -12.01
N ALA A 820 11.76 7.79 -13.33
CA ALA A 820 12.92 8.25 -14.11
C ALA A 820 12.69 9.70 -14.59
N GLY A 821 13.64 10.26 -15.32
CA GLY A 821 13.53 11.62 -15.87
C GLY A 821 13.92 12.71 -14.86
N HIS A 822 14.88 12.45 -13.99
CA HIS A 822 15.45 13.43 -13.07
C HIS A 822 16.04 14.63 -13.82
N TRP A 823 15.85 15.84 -13.30
CA TRP A 823 16.44 17.08 -13.85
C TRP A 823 17.29 17.84 -12.84
N GLY A 824 17.30 17.43 -11.56
CA GLY A 824 18.05 18.06 -10.49
C GLY A 824 19.57 18.10 -10.77
N ASN A 825 20.22 19.15 -10.28
CA ASN A 825 21.65 19.39 -10.56
C ASN A 825 22.58 18.57 -9.68
N TYR A 826 22.08 18.06 -8.54
CA TYR A 826 22.90 17.37 -7.53
C TYR A 826 22.76 15.84 -7.60
N MET A 827 22.08 15.33 -8.61
CA MET A 827 21.98 13.91 -8.93
C MET A 827 22.48 13.62 -10.36
N PRO A 828 23.76 13.85 -10.66
CA PRO A 828 24.26 13.91 -12.03
C PRO A 828 24.20 12.57 -12.78
N ILE A 829 24.19 11.41 -12.07
CA ILE A 829 24.05 10.09 -12.71
C ILE A 829 22.61 9.91 -13.19
N ALA A 830 21.62 10.30 -12.39
CA ALA A 830 20.21 10.16 -12.72
C ALA A 830 19.72 11.20 -13.75
N LYS A 831 20.37 12.38 -13.78
CA LYS A 831 19.92 13.54 -14.55
C LYS A 831 19.78 13.26 -16.05
N GLY A 832 18.61 13.59 -16.61
CA GLY A 832 18.33 13.51 -18.04
C GLY A 832 18.12 12.09 -18.58
N LYS A 833 18.01 11.08 -17.72
CA LYS A 833 17.78 9.69 -18.11
C LYS A 833 16.35 9.23 -17.88
N GLY A 834 15.75 8.65 -18.90
CA GLY A 834 14.35 8.20 -18.88
C GLY A 834 13.33 9.34 -19.04
N VAL A 835 12.10 9.07 -18.68
CA VAL A 835 10.95 9.94 -18.88
C VAL A 835 10.29 10.28 -17.56
N PHE A 836 10.04 11.54 -17.30
CA PHE A 836 9.28 11.97 -16.12
C PHE A 836 7.77 11.83 -16.36
N PHE A 837 7.28 10.59 -16.27
CA PHE A 837 5.89 10.25 -16.61
C PHE A 837 4.86 10.99 -15.75
N ASN A 838 5.17 11.25 -14.48
CA ASN A 838 4.21 11.88 -13.55
C ASN A 838 3.76 13.29 -13.96
N ASP A 839 4.48 13.93 -14.88
CA ASP A 839 4.06 15.23 -15.43
C ASP A 839 2.83 15.13 -16.34
N LEU A 840 2.50 13.90 -16.79
CA LEU A 840 1.25 13.62 -17.53
C LEU A 840 0.07 13.25 -16.61
N VAL A 841 0.32 13.06 -15.31
CA VAL A 841 -0.71 12.60 -14.37
C VAL A 841 -1.43 13.78 -13.76
N GLU A 842 -2.75 13.84 -13.97
CA GLU A 842 -3.59 14.89 -13.40
C GLU A 842 -3.83 14.66 -11.90
N MET A 843 -3.54 15.69 -11.10
CA MET A 843 -3.74 15.70 -9.64
C MET A 843 -5.08 16.35 -9.30
N ASP A 844 -6.16 15.74 -9.76
CA ASP A 844 -7.52 16.20 -9.51
C ASP A 844 -8.43 15.05 -9.08
N LEU A 845 -9.63 15.39 -8.67
CA LEU A 845 -10.59 14.44 -8.17
C LEU A 845 -11.31 13.61 -9.27
N PRO A 846 -11.60 14.15 -10.46
CA PRO A 846 -12.09 13.35 -11.58
C PRO A 846 -11.17 12.19 -12.00
N HIS A 847 -9.85 12.34 -11.81
CA HIS A 847 -8.84 11.29 -12.06
C HIS A 847 -8.52 10.48 -10.82
N THR A 848 -9.39 10.47 -9.81
CA THR A 848 -9.16 9.82 -8.53
C THR A 848 -10.28 8.83 -8.19
N ASP A 849 -9.91 7.65 -7.70
CA ASP A 849 -10.90 6.70 -7.16
C ASP A 849 -11.51 7.22 -5.86
N PRO A 850 -12.83 7.40 -5.77
CA PRO A 850 -13.45 7.94 -4.56
C PRO A 850 -13.38 7.02 -3.34
N LEU A 851 -13.17 5.70 -3.53
CA LEU A 851 -13.06 4.75 -2.44
C LEU A 851 -11.66 4.71 -1.82
N THR A 852 -10.61 4.81 -2.63
CA THR A 852 -9.22 4.60 -2.16
C THR A 852 -8.35 5.84 -2.31
N PHE A 853 -8.82 6.85 -3.02
CA PHE A 853 -8.02 8.00 -3.45
C PHE A 853 -6.72 7.62 -4.19
N ASN A 854 -6.75 6.49 -4.90
CA ASN A 854 -5.71 6.21 -5.88
C ASN A 854 -5.91 7.09 -7.10
N GLN A 855 -4.81 7.70 -7.52
CA GLN A 855 -4.73 8.47 -8.73
C GLN A 855 -4.70 7.56 -9.95
N ASP A 856 -5.36 7.95 -11.03
CA ASP A 856 -5.23 7.27 -12.31
C ASP A 856 -3.82 7.49 -12.89
N ILE A 857 -3.12 6.39 -13.13
CA ILE A 857 -1.76 6.38 -13.68
C ILE A 857 -1.74 6.00 -15.17
N CYS A 858 -2.91 5.86 -15.77
CA CYS A 858 -3.03 5.64 -17.19
C CYS A 858 -3.56 6.91 -17.87
N CYS A 859 -2.73 7.51 -18.69
CA CYS A 859 -3.07 8.73 -19.39
C CYS A 859 -3.44 8.42 -20.84
N ARG A 860 -4.49 9.08 -21.33
CA ARG A 860 -4.72 9.11 -22.78
C ARG A 860 -3.75 10.11 -23.40
N VAL A 861 -3.01 9.71 -24.43
CA VAL A 861 -1.98 10.54 -25.04
C VAL A 861 -1.95 10.44 -26.56
N LYS A 862 -1.42 11.47 -27.21
CA LYS A 862 -0.89 11.37 -28.57
C LYS A 862 0.62 11.28 -28.52
N ILE A 863 1.22 10.59 -29.50
CA ILE A 863 2.67 10.48 -29.64
C ILE A 863 3.09 10.97 -31.03
N TYR A 864 4.13 11.79 -31.08
CA TYR A 864 4.66 12.35 -32.34
C TYR A 864 6.15 12.65 -32.23
N ARG A 865 6.86 12.69 -33.36
CA ARG A 865 8.29 12.97 -33.39
C ARG A 865 8.60 14.30 -32.72
N ALA A 866 9.62 14.33 -31.88
CA ALA A 866 10.21 15.56 -31.40
C ALA A 866 11.09 16.14 -32.52
N GLU A 867 10.84 17.37 -32.93
CA GLU A 867 11.73 18.07 -33.82
C GLU A 867 13.13 18.16 -33.18
N SER A 868 14.16 17.95 -34.00
CA SER A 868 15.57 17.87 -33.60
C SER A 868 16.11 19.23 -33.04
#